data_068ff05d3087cae45c305a81e2c3e70a
#
_entry.id   068ff05d3087cae45c305a81e2c3e70a
#
_cell.length_a   1.000
_cell.length_b   1.000
_cell.length_c   1.000
_cell.angle_alpha   90.00
_cell.angle_beta   90.00
_cell.angle_gamma   90.00
#
_symmetry.space_group_name_H-M   'P 1'
#
loop_
_entity.id
_entity.type
_entity.pdbx_description
1 polymer ?
#
loop_
_entity_poly.entity_id
_entity_poly.type
_entity_poly.pdbx_seq_one_letter_code
_entity_poly.pdbx_strand_id
1 'polypeptide(L)'
;MAVSSRLPRAARPSSRSPWRTDFSTLPAEQRRAGRYALQLITQRTELLERLEDSDFLGALWALCLPLIEPRVLAQLQTKWQQKEEQESEGADDAFCDDDLPDFLCPPKRRSLRGLPGQRMRAYLADVLRRVPLPVLQRLAIQDGAAPTHPSVAVIADCTGLDAVETAILDFAEKRAHTPAFSDFLRETQCAGQRKNYACLAAALDVPLAEIKRALGRKSTLRVLQLLRVGRSRDDLEDFVKPEELFNDILILAPENQDELLAAIVEEAPASRWTLADFPHLDRDGQRLQSVLARAADQGAKGVNALLYGPPGTGKTEFAQALATTAKLTAYRVKTADDVGEGLSREGRLGAYLLLQRLLRGRTDCLVIFDEVEDAFGNGQNILLALLGGKPAQGSGEKGWMNRTLEDNPVPAVWITNDAESMDPAFLRRFLLPVAFTTPPRSVRRRMAECHLGDTPVPAELLDDLAADEALLPAQFGAARRLLDLQPETDPVDVVRGGVAATRRLLHGSASPRRRQTTTEFDVAYLNLAGGIAPGKIAEALQRNGHGRLCFYGPPGTGKTEFAHVLADALGRELVVRATSDLVSKYVGETERNLAALFNNIDAERSVLFLDEVDSLLRDRRQARHSWETTQVNELLQQIEHFPGILIAATNLMDGLDAAALRRFDFKLHFRPLAPAQCLALFAREALGAAHAAEAIPPLLARKLQSLEHLTPGDFANVVRQRNLLDEELAPEEFLRRLMTECRWKERSGATVGAYET
;
A
#
# COMPACT_ATOMS: atom_id res chain seq x y z
N MET A 1 32.07 -9.36 -69.45
CA MET A 1 33.04 -10.41 -69.07
C MET A 1 32.45 -11.11 -67.84
N ALA A 2 31.91 -12.30 -68.08
CA ALA A 2 31.24 -13.11 -67.04
C ALA A 2 32.30 -13.92 -66.30
N VAL A 3 32.41 -13.71 -64.98
CA VAL A 3 33.23 -14.56 -64.09
C VAL A 3 32.33 -15.69 -63.58
N SER A 4 32.52 -16.83 -64.21
CA SER A 4 31.97 -18.11 -63.82
C SER A 4 32.55 -18.53 -62.46
N SER A 5 31.85 -18.39 -61.36
CA SER A 5 32.18 -19.05 -60.13
C SER A 5 31.71 -20.48 -60.14
N ARG A 6 32.63 -21.39 -60.36
CA ARG A 6 32.41 -22.83 -60.17
C ARG A 6 32.10 -23.15 -58.75
N LEU A 7 30.86 -23.59 -58.45
CA LEU A 7 30.50 -24.26 -57.22
C LEU A 7 31.42 -25.48 -57.03
N PRO A 8 31.94 -25.70 -55.80
CA PRO A 8 32.71 -26.89 -55.52
C PRO A 8 31.80 -28.14 -55.64
N ARG A 9 32.27 -29.15 -56.37
CA ARG A 9 31.62 -30.45 -56.47
C ARG A 9 31.30 -31.02 -55.12
N ALA A 10 30.02 -31.38 -54.92
CA ALA A 10 29.57 -32.14 -53.77
C ALA A 10 30.44 -33.38 -53.57
N ALA A 11 31.17 -33.42 -52.47
CA ALA A 11 31.88 -34.64 -52.06
C ALA A 11 30.83 -35.74 -51.86
N ARG A 12 31.08 -36.91 -52.41
CA ARG A 12 30.25 -38.11 -52.18
C ARG A 12 30.12 -38.35 -50.68
N PRO A 13 28.92 -38.70 -50.13
CA PRO A 13 28.75 -39.00 -48.74
C PRO A 13 29.50 -40.30 -48.40
N SER A 14 30.72 -40.20 -47.90
CA SER A 14 31.40 -41.29 -47.23
C SER A 14 30.87 -41.35 -45.79
N SER A 15 30.36 -42.55 -45.44
CA SER A 15 29.99 -42.99 -44.11
C SER A 15 29.13 -42.05 -43.27
N ARG A 16 27.88 -42.43 -43.20
CA ARG A 16 26.83 -42.14 -42.21
C ARG A 16 27.11 -40.95 -41.27
N SER A 17 26.46 -39.83 -41.57
CA SER A 17 26.39 -38.66 -40.70
C SER A 17 26.10 -39.11 -39.25
N PRO A 18 26.84 -38.64 -38.25
CA PRO A 18 26.55 -38.97 -36.82
C PRO A 18 25.22 -38.38 -36.33
N TRP A 19 24.62 -37.47 -37.06
CA TRP A 19 23.38 -36.78 -36.71
C TRP A 19 22.16 -37.58 -37.12
N ARG A 20 21.08 -37.52 -36.27
CA ARG A 20 19.79 -38.12 -36.61
C ARG A 20 19.26 -37.60 -37.93
N THR A 21 18.54 -38.46 -38.65
CA THR A 21 17.79 -38.07 -39.84
C THR A 21 16.39 -37.55 -39.53
N ASP A 22 15.82 -38.00 -38.41
CA ASP A 22 14.53 -37.58 -37.90
C ASP A 22 14.64 -37.18 -36.40
N PHE A 23 14.22 -35.97 -36.08
CA PHE A 23 14.23 -35.40 -34.72
C PHE A 23 12.81 -35.35 -34.13
N SER A 24 11.78 -35.76 -34.86
CA SER A 24 10.37 -35.67 -34.39
C SER A 24 10.09 -36.51 -33.16
N THR A 25 10.87 -37.56 -32.95
CA THR A 25 10.74 -38.45 -31.77
C THR A 25 11.35 -37.88 -30.50
N LEU A 26 12.07 -36.77 -30.59
CA LEU A 26 12.67 -36.11 -29.42
C LEU A 26 11.71 -35.10 -28.80
N PRO A 27 11.76 -34.89 -27.46
CA PRO A 27 11.06 -33.81 -26.82
C PRO A 27 11.40 -32.45 -27.47
N ALA A 28 10.38 -31.60 -27.63
CA ALA A 28 10.53 -30.30 -28.28
C ALA A 28 11.57 -29.42 -27.59
N GLU A 29 11.63 -29.49 -26.27
CA GLU A 29 12.59 -28.74 -25.45
C GLU A 29 14.03 -29.08 -25.74
N GLN A 30 14.34 -30.39 -25.83
CA GLN A 30 15.70 -30.86 -26.11
C GLN A 30 16.12 -30.50 -27.57
N ARG A 31 15.19 -30.62 -28.51
CA ARG A 31 15.44 -30.20 -29.90
C ARG A 31 15.79 -28.72 -29.98
N ARG A 32 14.98 -27.86 -29.31
CA ARG A 32 15.11 -26.41 -29.33
C ARG A 32 16.40 -25.94 -28.68
N ALA A 33 16.71 -26.42 -27.48
CA ALA A 33 17.95 -26.08 -26.77
C ALA A 33 19.19 -26.51 -27.60
N GLY A 34 19.18 -27.74 -28.14
CA GLY A 34 20.23 -28.22 -29.02
C GLY A 34 20.36 -27.43 -30.31
N ARG A 35 19.25 -27.02 -30.95
CA ARG A 35 19.25 -26.16 -32.13
C ARG A 35 19.88 -24.79 -31.82
N TYR A 36 19.50 -24.13 -30.77
CA TYR A 36 20.07 -22.83 -30.36
C TYR A 36 21.59 -22.95 -30.14
N ALA A 37 22.05 -23.98 -29.46
CA ALA A 37 23.47 -24.21 -29.24
C ALA A 37 24.22 -24.44 -30.57
N LEU A 38 23.70 -25.31 -31.47
CA LEU A 38 24.33 -25.61 -32.75
C LEU A 38 24.35 -24.41 -33.68
N GLN A 39 23.28 -23.62 -33.74
CA GLN A 39 23.23 -22.37 -34.54
C GLN A 39 24.28 -21.38 -34.00
N LEU A 40 24.38 -21.22 -32.67
CA LEU A 40 25.34 -20.32 -32.06
C LEU A 40 26.77 -20.67 -32.46
N ILE A 41 27.21 -21.92 -32.29
CA ILE A 41 28.58 -22.32 -32.62
C ILE A 41 28.87 -22.29 -34.12
N THR A 42 27.88 -22.56 -34.98
CA THR A 42 28.04 -22.56 -36.41
C THR A 42 28.20 -21.15 -36.99
N GLN A 43 27.46 -20.18 -36.43
CA GLN A 43 27.53 -18.79 -36.87
C GLN A 43 28.62 -17.97 -36.16
N ARG A 44 29.10 -18.43 -34.99
CA ARG A 44 30.14 -17.76 -34.20
C ARG A 44 31.40 -18.62 -34.17
N THR A 45 32.17 -18.57 -35.26
CA THR A 45 33.36 -19.40 -35.46
C THR A 45 34.42 -19.23 -34.39
N GLU A 46 34.46 -18.11 -33.68
CA GLU A 46 35.33 -17.90 -32.51
C GLU A 46 35.04 -18.87 -31.34
N LEU A 47 33.82 -19.37 -31.23
CA LEU A 47 33.46 -20.37 -30.21
C LEU A 47 33.95 -21.77 -30.59
N LEU A 48 34.30 -22.03 -31.87
CA LEU A 48 34.88 -23.30 -32.28
C LEU A 48 36.29 -23.53 -31.71
N GLU A 49 37.03 -22.46 -31.38
CA GLU A 49 38.33 -22.55 -30.71
C GLU A 49 38.19 -23.07 -29.30
N ARG A 50 37.05 -22.79 -28.66
CA ARG A 50 36.76 -23.26 -27.30
C ARG A 50 36.39 -24.74 -27.21
N LEU A 51 36.21 -25.44 -28.31
CA LEU A 51 36.03 -26.89 -28.29
C LEU A 51 37.26 -27.65 -27.76
N GLU A 52 38.39 -26.98 -27.54
CA GLU A 52 39.57 -27.52 -26.84
C GLU A 52 39.42 -27.50 -25.32
N ASP A 53 38.54 -26.63 -24.80
CA ASP A 53 38.17 -26.54 -23.42
C ASP A 53 37.21 -27.68 -23.05
N SER A 54 37.55 -28.45 -21.99
CA SER A 54 36.78 -29.64 -21.58
C SER A 54 35.37 -29.30 -21.08
N ASP A 55 35.23 -28.19 -20.35
CA ASP A 55 33.95 -27.80 -19.72
C ASP A 55 32.99 -27.27 -20.79
N PHE A 56 33.49 -26.45 -21.72
CA PHE A 56 32.70 -25.98 -22.85
C PHE A 56 32.28 -27.13 -23.77
N LEU A 57 33.21 -28.05 -24.12
CA LEU A 57 32.91 -29.21 -24.96
C LEU A 57 31.87 -30.12 -24.27
N GLY A 58 32.00 -30.35 -23.00
CA GLY A 58 31.07 -31.19 -22.23
C GLY A 58 29.67 -30.59 -22.16
N ALA A 59 29.55 -29.30 -21.85
CA ALA A 59 28.27 -28.61 -21.81
C ALA A 59 27.56 -28.59 -23.17
N LEU A 60 28.28 -28.30 -24.24
CA LEU A 60 27.76 -28.36 -25.60
C LEU A 60 27.35 -29.78 -25.99
N TRP A 61 28.19 -30.78 -25.67
CA TRP A 61 27.90 -32.18 -25.98
C TRP A 61 26.64 -32.68 -25.30
N ALA A 62 26.42 -32.31 -24.05
CA ALA A 62 25.20 -32.66 -23.30
C ALA A 62 23.91 -32.21 -24.01
N LEU A 63 23.93 -31.03 -24.66
CA LEU A 63 22.83 -30.54 -25.49
C LEU A 63 22.69 -31.25 -26.82
N CYS A 64 23.81 -31.66 -27.42
CA CYS A 64 23.84 -32.31 -28.71
C CYS A 64 23.62 -33.84 -28.65
N LEU A 65 23.85 -34.46 -27.51
CA LEU A 65 23.74 -35.92 -27.31
C LEU A 65 22.38 -36.48 -27.78
N PRO A 66 21.23 -35.89 -27.48
CA PRO A 66 19.95 -36.37 -27.95
C PRO A 66 19.80 -36.29 -29.51
N LEU A 67 20.54 -35.39 -30.14
CA LEU A 67 20.51 -35.15 -31.57
C LEU A 67 21.38 -36.14 -32.39
N ILE A 68 22.20 -36.94 -31.72
CA ILE A 68 23.08 -37.94 -32.34
C ILE A 68 22.30 -39.24 -32.60
N GLU A 69 22.66 -39.91 -33.69
CA GLU A 69 22.06 -41.19 -34.05
C GLU A 69 22.35 -42.25 -33.01
N PRO A 70 21.35 -42.96 -32.43
CA PRO A 70 21.55 -43.95 -31.35
C PRO A 70 22.59 -45.04 -31.69
N ARG A 71 22.67 -45.43 -32.97
CA ARG A 71 23.68 -46.40 -33.45
C ARG A 71 25.11 -45.89 -33.32
N VAL A 72 25.31 -44.59 -33.51
CA VAL A 72 26.64 -43.98 -33.36
C VAL A 72 27.00 -43.90 -31.89
N LEU A 73 26.06 -43.57 -31.02
CA LEU A 73 26.28 -43.57 -29.57
C LEU A 73 26.64 -44.95 -29.04
N ALA A 74 25.93 -46.01 -29.46
CA ALA A 74 26.25 -47.41 -29.12
C ALA A 74 27.65 -47.82 -29.61
N GLN A 75 28.07 -47.40 -30.81
CA GLN A 75 29.42 -47.67 -31.32
C GLN A 75 30.50 -46.91 -30.54
N LEU A 76 30.25 -45.69 -30.11
CA LEU A 76 31.16 -44.92 -29.24
C LEU A 76 31.32 -45.59 -27.90
N GLN A 77 30.22 -46.04 -27.29
CA GLN A 77 30.18 -46.75 -26.03
C GLN A 77 30.96 -48.07 -26.07
N THR A 78 30.72 -48.88 -27.13
CA THR A 78 31.45 -50.14 -27.32
C THR A 78 32.95 -49.91 -27.48
N LYS A 79 33.35 -48.91 -28.24
CA LYS A 79 34.78 -48.58 -28.42
C LYS A 79 35.42 -48.07 -27.13
N TRP A 80 34.65 -47.40 -26.30
CA TRP A 80 35.14 -46.98 -24.99
C TRP A 80 35.38 -48.18 -24.05
N GLN A 81 34.41 -49.08 -23.94
CA GLN A 81 34.52 -50.31 -23.14
C GLN A 81 35.68 -51.19 -23.56
N GLN A 82 35.87 -51.42 -24.89
CA GLN A 82 37.00 -52.18 -25.43
C GLN A 82 38.35 -51.55 -25.10
N LYS A 83 38.41 -50.24 -24.90
CA LYS A 83 39.66 -49.56 -24.57
C LYS A 83 39.93 -49.63 -23.06
N GLU A 84 38.93 -49.56 -22.21
CA GLU A 84 39.07 -49.79 -20.76
C GLU A 84 39.51 -51.19 -20.48
N GLU A 85 38.98 -52.21 -21.17
CA GLU A 85 39.42 -53.61 -21.06
C GLU A 85 40.89 -53.77 -21.49
N GLN A 86 41.37 -53.08 -22.52
CA GLN A 86 42.77 -53.12 -22.97
C GLN A 86 43.73 -52.35 -22.06
N GLU A 87 43.29 -51.30 -21.41
CA GLU A 87 44.08 -50.52 -20.44
C GLU A 87 44.11 -51.16 -19.05
N SER A 88 43.09 -51.95 -18.69
CA SER A 88 43.07 -52.73 -17.43
C SER A 88 43.92 -53.98 -17.45
N GLU A 89 44.25 -54.55 -18.61
CA GLU A 89 45.20 -55.68 -18.68
C GLU A 89 46.67 -55.26 -18.54
N GLY A 90 46.99 -53.99 -18.42
CA GLY A 90 48.35 -53.45 -18.41
C GLY A 90 48.76 -52.63 -17.17
N ALA A 91 47.93 -52.46 -16.19
CA ALA A 91 48.24 -51.65 -15.01
C ALA A 91 47.68 -52.31 -13.71
N ASP A 92 48.56 -52.89 -12.92
CA ASP A 92 48.33 -53.00 -11.47
C ASP A 92 48.22 -51.58 -10.88
N ASP A 93 47.08 -51.26 -10.43
CA ASP A 93 46.66 -50.21 -9.49
C ASP A 93 45.50 -49.37 -9.94
N ALA A 94 44.38 -49.57 -9.23
CA ALA A 94 43.39 -48.60 -8.77
C ALA A 94 42.71 -47.69 -9.84
N PHE A 95 41.72 -48.23 -10.52
CA PHE A 95 40.52 -47.47 -10.88
C PHE A 95 39.27 -48.35 -10.76
N CYS A 96 38.72 -48.39 -9.57
CA CYS A 96 37.33 -48.79 -9.33
C CYS A 96 36.45 -47.61 -9.69
N ASP A 97 35.85 -47.57 -10.87
CA ASP A 97 34.63 -46.82 -11.13
C ASP A 97 33.80 -47.55 -12.18
N ASP A 98 32.77 -48.23 -11.69
CA ASP A 98 31.73 -48.93 -12.48
C ASP A 98 30.82 -47.96 -13.25
N ASP A 99 31.15 -46.67 -13.33
CA ASP A 99 30.32 -45.67 -13.98
C ASP A 99 30.82 -45.38 -15.41
N LEU A 100 29.93 -45.63 -16.37
CA LEU A 100 30.04 -45.11 -17.73
C LEU A 100 30.36 -43.62 -17.68
N PRO A 101 31.32 -43.13 -18.47
CA PRO A 101 31.66 -41.71 -18.51
C PRO A 101 30.38 -40.86 -18.64
N ASP A 102 30.18 -39.91 -17.75
CA ASP A 102 28.98 -39.07 -17.66
C ASP A 102 28.54 -38.40 -18.98
N PHE A 103 29.45 -38.26 -19.97
CA PHE A 103 29.18 -37.69 -21.28
C PHE A 103 28.43 -38.64 -22.25
N LEU A 104 28.36 -39.94 -21.98
CA LEU A 104 27.57 -40.93 -22.71
C LEU A 104 26.22 -41.21 -22.05
N CYS A 105 26.00 -40.72 -20.84
CA CYS A 105 24.74 -40.81 -20.10
C CYS A 105 23.97 -39.49 -20.15
N PRO A 106 22.63 -39.50 -20.15
CA PRO A 106 21.88 -38.29 -19.93
C PRO A 106 22.21 -37.71 -18.53
N PRO A 107 22.41 -36.38 -18.38
CA PRO A 107 22.98 -35.79 -17.18
C PRO A 107 22.11 -36.04 -15.94
N LYS A 108 22.55 -36.94 -15.07
CA LYS A 108 22.21 -36.93 -13.65
C LYS A 108 23.19 -35.95 -13.01
N ARG A 109 22.71 -34.80 -12.59
CA ARG A 109 23.36 -33.75 -11.78
C ARG A 109 24.70 -34.20 -11.14
N ARG A 110 25.86 -34.06 -11.80
CA ARG A 110 27.18 -33.92 -11.19
C ARG A 110 28.28 -33.70 -12.22
N SER A 111 29.20 -32.81 -11.88
CA SER A 111 30.44 -32.36 -12.48
C SER A 111 31.01 -33.24 -13.62
N LEU A 112 31.22 -32.62 -14.78
CA LEU A 112 31.93 -33.12 -15.98
C LEU A 112 33.42 -33.46 -15.72
N ARG A 113 33.72 -34.11 -14.63
CA ARG A 113 35.04 -34.64 -14.31
C ARG A 113 35.17 -36.02 -14.90
N GLY A 114 35.52 -36.12 -16.18
CA GLY A 114 35.75 -37.43 -16.77
C GLY A 114 35.54 -37.49 -18.26
N LEU A 115 35.84 -36.40 -18.98
CA LEU A 115 35.91 -36.53 -20.44
C LEU A 115 37.01 -37.52 -20.82
N PRO A 116 36.67 -38.44 -21.78
CA PRO A 116 37.57 -39.50 -22.19
C PRO A 116 38.84 -38.93 -22.76
N GLY A 117 39.81 -39.79 -22.88
CA GLY A 117 41.13 -39.46 -23.32
C GLY A 117 41.17 -38.65 -24.61
N GLN A 118 42.24 -37.97 -24.83
CA GLN A 118 42.47 -36.95 -25.85
C GLN A 118 41.90 -37.27 -27.24
N ARG A 119 41.86 -38.54 -27.64
CA ARG A 119 41.32 -38.99 -28.92
C ARG A 119 39.79 -38.89 -29.02
N MET A 120 39.05 -39.16 -27.96
CA MET A 120 37.61 -39.06 -27.93
C MET A 120 37.17 -37.60 -27.93
N ARG A 121 37.83 -36.76 -27.16
CA ARG A 121 37.61 -35.29 -27.20
C ARG A 121 37.82 -34.74 -28.59
N ALA A 122 38.91 -35.12 -29.25
CA ALA A 122 39.19 -34.71 -30.64
C ALA A 122 38.07 -35.13 -31.61
N TYR A 123 37.52 -36.35 -31.44
CA TYR A 123 36.43 -36.85 -32.26
C TYR A 123 35.13 -36.04 -32.03
N LEU A 124 34.75 -35.82 -30.78
CA LEU A 124 33.57 -35.04 -30.40
C LEU A 124 33.70 -33.61 -30.93
N ALA A 125 34.85 -32.98 -30.72
CA ALA A 125 35.13 -31.65 -31.25
C ALA A 125 35.04 -31.61 -32.81
N ASP A 126 35.51 -32.65 -33.52
CA ASP A 126 35.40 -32.72 -34.99
C ASP A 126 33.95 -32.87 -35.47
N VAL A 127 33.13 -33.66 -34.75
CA VAL A 127 31.68 -33.77 -35.01
C VAL A 127 30.98 -32.45 -34.87
N LEU A 128 31.31 -31.68 -33.81
CA LEU A 128 30.70 -30.40 -33.54
C LEU A 128 31.22 -29.25 -34.44
N ARG A 129 32.49 -29.31 -34.86
CA ARG A 129 33.05 -28.37 -35.84
C ARG A 129 32.42 -28.50 -37.23
N ARG A 130 31.91 -29.68 -37.59
CA ARG A 130 31.41 -30.01 -38.93
C ARG A 130 29.91 -30.30 -38.95
N VAL A 131 29.12 -29.48 -38.27
CA VAL A 131 27.65 -29.59 -38.29
C VAL A 131 27.16 -29.33 -39.73
N PRO A 132 26.54 -30.30 -40.41
CA PRO A 132 26.08 -30.09 -41.78
C PRO A 132 24.88 -29.14 -41.83
N LEU A 133 24.87 -28.17 -42.73
CA LEU A 133 23.75 -27.23 -42.92
C LEU A 133 22.39 -27.95 -43.05
N PRO A 134 22.25 -29.10 -43.78
CA PRO A 134 20.99 -29.84 -43.82
C PRO A 134 20.48 -30.35 -42.48
N VAL A 135 21.36 -30.55 -41.49
CA VAL A 135 20.96 -30.93 -40.11
C VAL A 135 20.28 -29.77 -39.42
N LEU A 136 20.87 -28.57 -39.48
CA LEU A 136 20.27 -27.34 -38.92
C LEU A 136 18.94 -27.03 -39.60
N GLN A 137 18.86 -27.14 -40.91
CA GLN A 137 17.62 -26.91 -41.67
C GLN A 137 16.51 -27.89 -41.25
N ARG A 138 16.83 -29.19 -41.09
CA ARG A 138 15.86 -30.19 -40.64
C ARG A 138 15.41 -29.91 -39.19
N LEU A 139 16.34 -29.61 -38.33
CA LEU A 139 16.02 -29.23 -36.91
C LEU A 139 15.09 -28.01 -36.92
N ALA A 140 15.37 -26.97 -37.70
CA ALA A 140 14.53 -25.78 -37.77
C ALA A 140 13.11 -26.10 -38.30
N ILE A 141 12.99 -26.95 -39.34
CA ILE A 141 11.69 -27.34 -39.88
C ILE A 141 10.90 -28.19 -38.90
N GLN A 142 11.51 -29.21 -38.27
CA GLN A 142 10.84 -30.12 -37.34
C GLN A 142 10.55 -29.50 -35.98
N ASP A 143 11.33 -28.47 -35.60
CA ASP A 143 11.12 -27.73 -34.39
C ASP A 143 9.95 -26.73 -34.50
N GLY A 144 9.73 -26.23 -35.72
CA GLY A 144 8.66 -25.26 -35.99
C GLY A 144 8.92 -23.87 -35.39
N ALA A 145 7.98 -22.97 -35.61
CA ALA A 145 8.03 -21.60 -35.10
C ALA A 145 7.33 -21.43 -33.73
N ALA A 146 6.45 -22.36 -33.36
CA ALA A 146 5.71 -22.27 -32.12
C ALA A 146 6.62 -22.43 -30.86
N PRO A 147 6.39 -21.70 -29.79
CA PRO A 147 7.10 -21.89 -28.52
C PRO A 147 6.94 -23.33 -28.00
N THR A 148 7.93 -23.80 -27.24
CA THR A 148 7.89 -25.15 -26.68
C THR A 148 7.14 -25.20 -25.37
N HIS A 149 7.14 -24.09 -24.61
CA HIS A 149 6.42 -23.96 -23.34
C HIS A 149 5.04 -23.32 -23.56
N PRO A 150 3.94 -23.88 -23.01
CA PRO A 150 2.58 -23.36 -23.24
C PRO A 150 2.44 -21.90 -22.79
N SER A 151 2.98 -21.53 -21.63
CA SER A 151 2.92 -20.16 -21.13
C SER A 151 3.53 -19.13 -22.07
N VAL A 152 4.62 -19.48 -22.77
CA VAL A 152 5.24 -18.58 -23.76
C VAL A 152 4.29 -18.34 -24.94
N ALA A 153 3.58 -19.39 -25.39
CA ALA A 153 2.59 -19.28 -26.45
C ALA A 153 1.41 -18.39 -26.02
N VAL A 154 0.85 -18.64 -24.82
CA VAL A 154 -0.26 -17.86 -24.28
C VAL A 154 0.11 -16.39 -24.08
N ILE A 155 1.29 -16.11 -23.53
CA ILE A 155 1.78 -14.73 -23.38
C ILE A 155 1.92 -14.08 -24.77
N ALA A 156 2.52 -14.77 -25.76
CA ALA A 156 2.73 -14.22 -27.08
C ALA A 156 1.40 -13.85 -27.76
N ASP A 157 0.41 -14.74 -27.70
CA ASP A 157 -0.90 -14.52 -28.28
C ASP A 157 -1.66 -13.37 -27.59
N CYS A 158 -1.70 -13.38 -26.25
CA CYS A 158 -2.43 -12.38 -25.48
C CYS A 158 -1.80 -10.99 -25.52
N THR A 159 -0.47 -10.91 -25.62
CA THR A 159 0.23 -9.61 -25.61
C THR A 159 0.60 -9.11 -27.00
N GLY A 160 0.42 -9.94 -28.04
CA GLY A 160 0.74 -9.63 -29.41
C GLY A 160 2.25 -9.48 -29.65
N LEU A 161 3.06 -10.39 -29.09
CA LEU A 161 4.50 -10.45 -29.37
C LEU A 161 4.74 -10.81 -30.82
N ASP A 162 5.73 -10.18 -31.45
CA ASP A 162 6.18 -10.60 -32.79
C ASP A 162 6.99 -11.91 -32.69
N ALA A 163 7.26 -12.52 -33.83
CA ALA A 163 7.98 -13.80 -33.90
C ALA A 163 9.37 -13.73 -33.24
N VAL A 164 10.05 -12.58 -33.33
CA VAL A 164 11.38 -12.37 -32.73
C VAL A 164 11.29 -12.22 -31.24
N GLU A 165 10.32 -11.43 -30.74
CA GLU A 165 10.07 -11.27 -29.31
C GLU A 165 9.70 -12.62 -28.68
N THR A 166 8.84 -13.40 -29.35
CA THR A 166 8.45 -14.75 -28.91
C THR A 166 9.65 -15.69 -28.84
N ALA A 167 10.54 -15.68 -29.90
CA ALA A 167 11.74 -16.51 -29.89
C ALA A 167 12.74 -16.14 -28.80
N ILE A 168 12.84 -14.83 -28.45
CA ILE A 168 13.68 -14.36 -27.33
C ILE A 168 13.10 -14.85 -26.02
N LEU A 169 11.78 -14.80 -25.85
CA LEU A 169 11.10 -15.26 -24.65
C LEU A 169 11.27 -16.79 -24.46
N ASP A 170 11.14 -17.57 -25.55
CA ASP A 170 11.39 -19.01 -25.56
C ASP A 170 12.87 -19.34 -25.24
N PHE A 171 13.82 -18.55 -25.75
CA PHE A 171 15.24 -18.70 -25.40
C PHE A 171 15.49 -18.45 -23.90
N ALA A 172 14.88 -17.43 -23.33
CA ALA A 172 15.00 -17.11 -21.91
C ALA A 172 14.37 -18.19 -21.02
N GLU A 173 13.25 -18.77 -21.45
CA GLU A 173 12.64 -19.92 -20.78
C GLU A 173 13.60 -21.13 -20.79
N LYS A 174 14.21 -21.48 -21.97
CA LYS A 174 15.20 -22.57 -22.04
C LYS A 174 16.41 -22.34 -21.13
N ARG A 175 16.87 -21.10 -21.09
CA ARG A 175 17.94 -20.70 -20.14
C ARG A 175 17.53 -20.95 -18.69
N ALA A 176 16.30 -20.67 -18.30
CA ALA A 176 15.82 -20.83 -16.92
C ALA A 176 15.57 -22.30 -16.53
N HIS A 177 14.97 -23.09 -17.44
CA HIS A 177 14.46 -24.43 -17.13
C HIS A 177 15.26 -25.60 -17.72
N THR A 178 16.28 -25.35 -18.56
CA THR A 178 17.15 -26.39 -19.09
C THR A 178 18.58 -26.20 -18.55
N PRO A 179 18.97 -26.90 -17.46
CA PRO A 179 20.27 -26.70 -16.81
C PRO A 179 21.47 -26.85 -17.76
N ALA A 180 21.44 -27.86 -18.64
CA ALA A 180 22.49 -28.05 -19.62
C ALA A 180 22.63 -26.88 -20.60
N PHE A 181 21.53 -26.15 -20.88
CA PHE A 181 21.58 -24.97 -21.74
C PHE A 181 22.15 -23.76 -20.98
N SER A 182 21.79 -23.58 -19.72
CA SER A 182 22.38 -22.56 -18.86
C SER A 182 23.89 -22.76 -18.70
N ASP A 183 24.33 -24.00 -18.43
CA ASP A 183 25.76 -24.37 -18.31
C ASP A 183 26.50 -24.06 -19.62
N PHE A 184 25.94 -24.45 -20.77
CA PHE A 184 26.52 -24.13 -22.07
C PHE A 184 26.67 -22.62 -22.28
N LEU A 185 25.64 -21.81 -21.96
CA LEU A 185 25.68 -20.35 -22.11
C LEU A 185 26.78 -19.74 -21.23
N ARG A 186 26.93 -20.22 -20.01
CA ARG A 186 27.99 -19.80 -19.07
C ARG A 186 29.36 -20.11 -19.63
N GLU A 187 29.54 -21.33 -20.14
CA GLU A 187 30.80 -21.76 -20.70
C GLU A 187 31.15 -21.05 -22.04
N THR A 188 30.23 -20.34 -22.68
CA THR A 188 30.59 -19.50 -23.84
C THR A 188 31.54 -18.37 -23.48
N GLN A 189 31.57 -17.91 -22.22
CA GLN A 189 32.35 -16.79 -21.68
C GLN A 189 32.28 -15.53 -22.59
N CYS A 190 31.15 -15.35 -23.29
CA CYS A 190 30.90 -14.20 -24.11
C CYS A 190 30.55 -12.99 -23.23
N ALA A 191 31.56 -12.27 -22.77
CA ALA A 191 31.34 -11.05 -22.00
C ALA A 191 31.26 -9.83 -22.93
N GLY A 192 30.27 -8.98 -22.66
CA GLY A 192 30.11 -7.69 -23.32
C GLY A 192 28.86 -7.56 -24.15
N GLN A 193 28.13 -6.48 -23.94
CA GLN A 193 26.80 -6.23 -24.52
C GLN A 193 26.76 -6.43 -26.06
N ARG A 194 27.75 -5.91 -26.79
CA ARG A 194 27.80 -6.02 -28.26
C ARG A 194 27.95 -7.47 -28.72
N LYS A 195 28.77 -8.27 -27.99
CA LYS A 195 28.97 -9.68 -28.29
C LYS A 195 27.72 -10.48 -27.96
N ASN A 196 27.10 -10.23 -26.83
CA ASN A 196 25.87 -10.92 -26.39
C ASN A 196 24.71 -10.70 -27.36
N TYR A 197 24.51 -9.47 -27.86
CA TYR A 197 23.54 -9.24 -28.95
C TYR A 197 23.83 -10.07 -30.19
N ALA A 198 25.10 -10.17 -30.60
CA ALA A 198 25.49 -10.94 -31.75
C ALA A 198 25.39 -12.46 -31.53
N CYS A 199 25.65 -12.94 -30.31
CA CYS A 199 25.47 -14.35 -29.94
C CYS A 199 23.98 -14.72 -29.91
N LEU A 200 23.13 -13.88 -29.34
CA LEU A 200 21.68 -14.12 -29.37
C LEU A 200 21.11 -14.12 -30.77
N ALA A 201 21.55 -13.18 -31.62
CA ALA A 201 21.19 -13.16 -33.04
C ALA A 201 21.59 -14.47 -33.77
N ALA A 202 22.79 -14.97 -33.49
CA ALA A 202 23.28 -16.23 -34.04
C ALA A 202 22.49 -17.45 -33.52
N ALA A 203 22.19 -17.51 -32.21
CA ALA A 203 21.44 -18.61 -31.62
C ALA A 203 20.01 -18.72 -32.18
N LEU A 204 19.36 -17.56 -32.39
CA LEU A 204 17.99 -17.48 -32.91
C LEU A 204 17.90 -17.49 -34.45
N ASP A 205 19.03 -17.35 -35.14
CA ASP A 205 19.11 -17.19 -36.61
C ASP A 205 18.29 -15.99 -37.12
N VAL A 206 18.42 -14.86 -36.41
CA VAL A 206 17.68 -13.62 -36.67
C VAL A 206 18.65 -12.46 -36.88
N PRO A 207 18.35 -11.49 -37.77
CA PRO A 207 19.20 -10.32 -37.98
C PRO A 207 19.45 -9.53 -36.68
N LEU A 208 20.69 -9.12 -36.46
CA LEU A 208 21.09 -8.35 -35.27
C LEU A 208 20.24 -7.09 -35.03
N ALA A 209 19.78 -6.45 -36.12
CA ALA A 209 18.93 -5.25 -36.02
C ALA A 209 17.57 -5.55 -35.37
N GLU A 210 16.99 -6.71 -35.65
CA GLU A 210 15.72 -7.16 -35.09
C GLU A 210 15.86 -7.51 -33.60
N ILE A 211 16.93 -8.22 -33.23
CA ILE A 211 17.21 -8.49 -31.79
C ILE A 211 17.37 -7.18 -31.00
N LYS A 212 18.10 -6.19 -31.56
CA LYS A 212 18.22 -4.88 -30.91
C LYS A 212 16.88 -4.14 -30.76
N ARG A 213 15.99 -4.29 -31.76
CA ARG A 213 14.64 -3.73 -31.71
C ARG A 213 13.82 -4.44 -30.61
N ALA A 214 13.78 -5.77 -30.62
CA ALA A 214 13.00 -6.60 -29.71
C ALA A 214 13.47 -6.51 -28.25
N LEU A 215 14.74 -6.19 -27.98
CA LEU A 215 15.28 -5.93 -26.65
C LEU A 215 15.41 -4.43 -26.32
N GLY A 216 14.86 -3.56 -27.17
CA GLY A 216 14.86 -2.11 -26.97
C GLY A 216 14.04 -1.70 -25.74
N ARG A 217 14.30 -0.49 -25.19
CA ARG A 217 13.58 0.02 -24.01
C ARG A 217 12.06 0.13 -24.18
N LYS A 218 11.58 0.17 -25.42
CA LYS A 218 10.16 0.29 -25.78
C LYS A 218 9.55 -1.03 -26.26
N SER A 219 10.30 -2.14 -26.26
CA SER A 219 9.78 -3.44 -26.65
C SER A 219 8.76 -3.96 -25.64
N THR A 220 7.84 -4.79 -26.13
CA THR A 220 6.80 -5.40 -25.28
C THR A 220 7.42 -6.23 -24.17
N LEU A 221 8.47 -6.98 -24.43
CA LEU A 221 9.18 -7.81 -23.45
C LEU A 221 9.70 -7.00 -22.24
N ARG A 222 10.22 -5.80 -22.49
CA ARG A 222 10.74 -4.93 -21.43
C ARG A 222 9.67 -4.06 -20.77
N VAL A 223 8.69 -3.62 -21.53
CA VAL A 223 7.56 -2.84 -21.00
C VAL A 223 6.74 -3.68 -20.04
N LEU A 224 6.46 -4.94 -20.38
CA LEU A 224 5.71 -5.87 -19.53
C LEU A 224 6.56 -6.49 -18.40
N GLN A 225 7.81 -6.09 -18.25
CA GLN A 225 8.72 -6.66 -17.23
C GLN A 225 8.85 -8.20 -17.32
N LEU A 226 8.80 -8.75 -18.53
CA LEU A 226 8.97 -10.19 -18.73
C LEU A 226 10.44 -10.60 -18.70
N LEU A 227 11.32 -9.74 -19.25
CA LEU A 227 12.74 -10.00 -19.36
C LEU A 227 13.58 -8.81 -18.92
N ARG A 228 14.66 -9.13 -18.21
CA ARG A 228 15.75 -8.20 -17.92
C ARG A 228 16.89 -8.39 -18.91
N VAL A 229 17.36 -7.29 -19.48
CA VAL A 229 18.54 -7.28 -20.36
C VAL A 229 19.76 -6.87 -19.57
N GLY A 230 20.76 -7.72 -19.56
CA GLY A 230 22.01 -7.57 -18.81
C GLY A 230 22.82 -6.32 -19.18
N ARG A 231 23.77 -5.98 -18.31
CA ARG A 231 24.66 -4.84 -18.44
C ARG A 231 25.87 -5.19 -19.30
N SER A 232 26.73 -4.22 -19.55
CA SER A 232 27.88 -4.36 -20.44
C SER A 232 28.96 -5.34 -19.99
N ARG A 233 28.92 -5.84 -18.77
CA ARG A 233 29.88 -6.80 -18.21
C ARG A 233 29.31 -8.21 -18.06
N ASP A 234 28.00 -8.38 -18.27
CA ASP A 234 27.35 -9.67 -18.11
C ASP A 234 27.74 -10.59 -19.28
N ASP A 235 27.84 -11.86 -19.03
CA ASP A 235 28.02 -12.91 -20.06
C ASP A 235 26.69 -13.24 -20.76
N LEU A 236 26.71 -14.22 -21.67
CA LEU A 236 25.53 -14.58 -22.43
C LEU A 236 24.43 -15.22 -21.56
N GLU A 237 24.81 -15.97 -20.54
CA GLU A 237 23.86 -16.55 -19.58
C GLU A 237 23.08 -15.48 -18.84
N ASP A 238 23.76 -14.39 -18.44
CA ASP A 238 23.20 -13.30 -17.68
C ASP A 238 22.59 -12.18 -18.53
N PHE A 239 22.73 -12.27 -19.85
CA PHE A 239 22.31 -11.21 -20.75
C PHE A 239 20.80 -11.10 -20.94
N VAL A 240 20.07 -12.21 -21.01
CA VAL A 240 18.62 -12.26 -21.11
C VAL A 240 18.10 -13.15 -20.00
N LYS A 241 17.60 -12.51 -18.92
CA LYS A 241 17.04 -13.19 -17.75
C LYS A 241 15.54 -13.01 -17.69
N PRO A 242 14.77 -14.06 -17.42
CA PRO A 242 13.40 -13.91 -16.95
C PRO A 242 13.34 -13.02 -15.72
N GLU A 243 12.37 -12.10 -15.67
CA GLU A 243 12.00 -11.41 -14.43
C GLU A 243 11.11 -12.29 -13.59
N GLU A 244 10.93 -11.91 -12.32
CA GLU A 244 10.20 -12.66 -11.31
C GLU A 244 8.80 -13.10 -11.80
N LEU A 245 8.00 -12.17 -12.28
CA LEU A 245 6.66 -12.43 -12.83
C LEU A 245 6.68 -13.52 -13.93
N PHE A 246 7.65 -13.48 -14.83
CA PHE A 246 7.72 -14.46 -15.91
C PHE A 246 8.13 -15.84 -15.38
N ASN A 247 9.03 -15.92 -14.41
CA ASN A 247 9.38 -17.18 -13.75
C ASN A 247 8.15 -17.81 -13.06
N ASP A 248 7.37 -17.02 -12.34
CA ASP A 248 6.15 -17.50 -11.67
C ASP A 248 5.13 -18.03 -12.68
N ILE A 249 4.92 -17.31 -13.78
CA ILE A 249 4.04 -17.77 -14.87
C ILE A 249 4.57 -19.07 -15.50
N LEU A 250 5.88 -19.23 -15.64
CA LEU A 250 6.46 -20.47 -16.18
C LEU A 250 6.27 -21.66 -15.23
N ILE A 251 6.33 -21.44 -13.91
CA ILE A 251 6.10 -22.49 -12.90
C ILE A 251 4.62 -22.92 -12.91
N LEU A 252 3.70 -21.96 -13.00
CA LEU A 252 2.25 -22.23 -13.03
C LEU A 252 1.79 -22.85 -14.36
N ALA A 253 2.57 -22.66 -15.43
CA ALA A 253 2.37 -23.22 -16.76
C ALA A 253 0.95 -23.03 -17.34
N PRO A 254 0.37 -21.79 -17.36
CA PRO A 254 -0.96 -21.57 -17.91
C PRO A 254 -1.04 -21.98 -19.39
N GLU A 255 -2.13 -22.67 -19.75
CA GLU A 255 -2.37 -23.15 -21.10
C GLU A 255 -3.33 -22.25 -21.91
N ASN A 256 -4.02 -21.31 -21.22
CA ASN A 256 -4.95 -20.38 -21.84
C ASN A 256 -4.95 -19.02 -21.14
N GLN A 257 -5.69 -18.04 -21.72
CA GLN A 257 -5.76 -16.67 -21.22
C GLN A 257 -6.40 -16.59 -19.81
N ASP A 258 -7.39 -17.42 -19.51
CA ASP A 258 -8.08 -17.35 -18.22
C ASP A 258 -7.17 -17.88 -17.10
N GLU A 259 -6.41 -18.92 -17.35
CA GLU A 259 -5.38 -19.41 -16.42
C GLU A 259 -4.25 -18.41 -16.25
N LEU A 260 -3.80 -17.75 -17.33
CA LEU A 260 -2.81 -16.66 -17.24
C LEU A 260 -3.35 -15.50 -16.41
N LEU A 261 -4.63 -15.16 -16.57
CA LEU A 261 -5.27 -14.12 -15.77
C LEU A 261 -5.30 -14.51 -14.29
N ALA A 262 -5.72 -15.75 -13.99
CA ALA A 262 -5.74 -16.27 -12.61
C ALA A 262 -4.34 -16.29 -11.97
N ALA A 263 -3.28 -16.47 -12.76
CA ALA A 263 -1.91 -16.45 -12.26
C ALA A 263 -1.44 -15.08 -11.75
N ILE A 264 -1.99 -13.97 -12.29
CA ILE A 264 -1.54 -12.60 -12.00
C ILE A 264 -2.52 -11.75 -11.19
N VAL A 265 -3.73 -12.24 -10.94
CA VAL A 265 -4.74 -11.54 -10.14
C VAL A 265 -5.11 -12.33 -8.91
N GLU A 266 -5.50 -11.62 -7.86
CA GLU A 266 -6.20 -12.19 -6.73
C GLU A 266 -7.70 -12.10 -6.98
N GLU A 267 -8.43 -13.21 -6.73
CA GLU A 267 -9.89 -13.15 -6.68
C GLU A 267 -10.30 -12.21 -5.54
N ALA A 268 -10.89 -11.07 -5.89
CA ALA A 268 -11.48 -10.19 -4.90
C ALA A 268 -12.80 -10.81 -4.46
N PRO A 269 -12.97 -11.20 -3.17
CA PRO A 269 -14.26 -11.66 -2.69
C PRO A 269 -15.30 -10.56 -2.93
N ALA A 270 -16.52 -10.95 -3.28
CA ALA A 270 -17.61 -9.99 -3.45
C ALA A 270 -17.75 -9.14 -2.18
N SER A 271 -17.69 -7.81 -2.31
CA SER A 271 -17.86 -6.92 -1.16
C SER A 271 -19.27 -7.08 -0.59
N ARG A 272 -19.36 -7.27 0.71
CA ARG A 272 -20.63 -7.18 1.45
C ARG A 272 -21.13 -5.75 1.63
N TRP A 273 -20.26 -4.76 1.33
CA TRP A 273 -20.52 -3.34 1.47
C TRP A 273 -20.99 -2.75 0.15
N THR A 274 -21.85 -1.76 0.24
CA THR A 274 -22.33 -0.95 -0.87
C THR A 274 -21.86 0.49 -0.71
N LEU A 275 -21.94 1.33 -1.75
CA LEU A 275 -21.61 2.75 -1.63
C LEU A 275 -22.46 3.47 -0.59
N ALA A 276 -23.69 3.00 -0.32
CA ALA A 276 -24.57 3.55 0.71
C ALA A 276 -24.01 3.39 2.14
N ASP A 277 -23.06 2.48 2.33
CA ASP A 277 -22.39 2.26 3.62
C ASP A 277 -21.23 3.26 3.87
N PHE A 278 -20.91 4.08 2.86
CA PHE A 278 -19.92 5.15 2.91
C PHE A 278 -20.56 6.55 2.72
N PRO A 279 -21.56 6.96 3.54
CA PRO A 279 -22.31 8.21 3.32
C PRO A 279 -21.43 9.45 3.40
N HIS A 280 -20.29 9.39 4.10
CA HIS A 280 -19.30 10.46 4.17
C HIS A 280 -18.52 10.67 2.86
N LEU A 281 -18.55 9.68 1.96
CA LEU A 281 -17.93 9.71 0.62
C LEU A 281 -18.97 9.68 -0.51
N ASP A 282 -20.26 9.92 -0.22
CA ASP A 282 -21.35 9.75 -1.18
C ASP A 282 -21.12 10.56 -2.47
N ARG A 283 -20.76 11.84 -2.35
CA ARG A 283 -20.50 12.72 -3.50
C ARG A 283 -19.32 12.23 -4.36
N ASP A 284 -18.24 11.82 -3.71
CA ASP A 284 -17.06 11.32 -4.40
C ASP A 284 -17.30 9.92 -4.98
N GLY A 285 -18.03 9.07 -4.26
CA GLY A 285 -18.45 7.76 -4.71
C GLY A 285 -19.32 7.80 -5.97
N GLN A 286 -20.35 8.63 -5.99
CA GLN A 286 -21.22 8.84 -7.17
C GLN A 286 -20.43 9.37 -8.38
N ARG A 287 -19.52 10.31 -8.13
CA ARG A 287 -18.66 10.87 -9.17
C ARG A 287 -17.71 9.80 -9.74
N LEU A 288 -17.04 9.04 -8.88
CA LEU A 288 -16.16 7.95 -9.29
C LEU A 288 -16.92 6.88 -10.07
N GLN A 289 -18.07 6.44 -9.56
CA GLN A 289 -18.93 5.46 -10.23
C GLN A 289 -19.25 5.89 -11.66
N SER A 290 -19.73 7.13 -11.84
CA SER A 290 -20.11 7.63 -13.16
C SER A 290 -18.95 7.74 -14.12
N VAL A 291 -17.78 8.18 -13.64
CA VAL A 291 -16.57 8.34 -14.46
C VAL A 291 -15.99 6.99 -14.85
N LEU A 292 -15.83 6.05 -13.89
CA LEU A 292 -15.24 4.74 -14.17
C LEU A 292 -16.14 3.88 -15.07
N ALA A 293 -17.47 3.89 -14.85
CA ALA A 293 -18.40 3.19 -15.72
C ALA A 293 -18.36 3.72 -17.17
N ARG A 294 -18.34 5.04 -17.36
CA ARG A 294 -18.21 5.64 -18.69
C ARG A 294 -16.85 5.35 -19.33
N ALA A 295 -15.78 5.42 -18.54
CA ALA A 295 -14.45 5.15 -19.04
C ALA A 295 -14.30 3.71 -19.54
N ALA A 296 -14.89 2.74 -18.82
CA ALA A 296 -14.93 1.36 -19.22
C ALA A 296 -15.76 1.16 -20.51
N ASP A 297 -16.97 1.72 -20.57
CA ASP A 297 -17.87 1.64 -21.72
C ASP A 297 -17.25 2.25 -22.99
N GLN A 298 -16.59 3.40 -22.86
CA GLN A 298 -15.97 4.12 -24.00
C GLN A 298 -14.54 3.65 -24.32
N GLY A 299 -13.94 2.77 -23.53
CA GLY A 299 -12.54 2.38 -23.66
C GLY A 299 -11.59 3.57 -23.50
N ALA A 300 -11.94 4.53 -22.61
CA ALA A 300 -11.15 5.73 -22.39
C ALA A 300 -9.82 5.39 -21.72
N LYS A 301 -8.72 5.86 -22.30
CA LYS A 301 -7.37 5.62 -21.77
C LYS A 301 -6.97 6.60 -20.70
N GLY A 302 -6.07 6.18 -19.81
CA GLY A 302 -5.47 7.04 -18.81
C GLY A 302 -6.40 7.41 -17.65
N VAL A 303 -7.46 6.64 -17.42
CA VAL A 303 -8.40 6.91 -16.32
C VAL A 303 -7.94 6.21 -15.06
N ASN A 304 -7.39 6.99 -14.13
CA ASN A 304 -6.87 6.52 -12.85
C ASN A 304 -7.50 7.30 -11.71
N ALA A 305 -8.06 6.61 -10.72
CA ALA A 305 -8.48 7.16 -9.45
C ALA A 305 -7.47 6.80 -8.36
N LEU A 306 -7.28 7.67 -7.38
CA LEU A 306 -6.41 7.43 -6.22
C LEU A 306 -7.23 7.50 -4.94
N LEU A 307 -7.25 6.42 -4.16
CA LEU A 307 -7.81 6.38 -2.82
C LEU A 307 -6.64 6.45 -1.82
N TYR A 308 -6.59 7.49 -1.00
CA TYR A 308 -5.46 7.71 -0.10
C TYR A 308 -5.90 8.08 1.30
N GLY A 309 -5.08 7.75 2.30
CA GLY A 309 -5.33 8.06 3.71
C GLY A 309 -4.92 6.92 4.64
N PRO A 310 -5.11 7.03 5.97
CA PRO A 310 -4.63 6.06 6.95
C PRO A 310 -5.07 4.61 6.67
N PRO A 311 -4.26 3.61 7.05
CA PRO A 311 -4.65 2.21 6.94
C PRO A 311 -5.91 1.91 7.79
N GLY A 312 -6.73 0.95 7.35
CA GLY A 312 -7.93 0.54 8.09
C GLY A 312 -9.16 1.45 7.95
N THR A 313 -9.13 2.45 7.06
CA THR A 313 -10.27 3.35 6.77
C THR A 313 -11.28 2.79 5.78
N GLY A 314 -11.04 1.58 5.22
CA GLY A 314 -11.96 0.91 4.31
C GLY A 314 -11.76 1.21 2.82
N LYS A 315 -10.58 1.68 2.41
CA LYS A 315 -10.26 2.00 1.00
C LYS A 315 -10.47 0.83 0.04
N THR A 316 -9.97 -0.36 0.40
CA THR A 316 -10.08 -1.57 -0.42
C THR A 316 -11.53 -2.03 -0.54
N GLU A 317 -12.29 -2.01 0.56
CA GLU A 317 -13.72 -2.33 0.57
C GLU A 317 -14.53 -1.34 -0.27
N PHE A 318 -14.21 -0.05 -0.17
CA PHE A 318 -14.83 0.98 -1.00
C PHE A 318 -14.57 0.77 -2.50
N ALA A 319 -13.33 0.41 -2.88
CA ALA A 319 -13.00 0.13 -4.28
C ALA A 319 -13.79 -1.05 -4.83
N GLN A 320 -13.99 -2.10 -4.03
CA GLN A 320 -14.81 -3.26 -4.40
C GLN A 320 -16.30 -2.91 -4.48
N ALA A 321 -16.83 -2.17 -3.49
CA ALA A 321 -18.21 -1.68 -3.50
C ALA A 321 -18.48 -0.77 -4.71
N LEU A 322 -17.51 0.05 -5.07
CA LEU A 322 -17.54 0.93 -6.24
C LEU A 322 -17.63 0.12 -7.54
N ALA A 323 -16.79 -0.91 -7.69
CA ALA A 323 -16.81 -1.80 -8.85
C ALA A 323 -18.19 -2.51 -8.98
N THR A 324 -18.70 -3.07 -7.89
CA THR A 324 -20.00 -3.72 -7.84
C THR A 324 -21.13 -2.77 -8.24
N THR A 325 -21.13 -1.53 -7.69
CA THR A 325 -22.15 -0.52 -7.99
C THR A 325 -22.05 -0.01 -9.42
N ALA A 326 -20.84 0.09 -9.96
CA ALA A 326 -20.59 0.45 -11.36
C ALA A 326 -20.84 -0.71 -12.34
N LYS A 327 -21.17 -1.91 -11.85
CA LYS A 327 -21.33 -3.15 -12.62
C LYS A 327 -20.06 -3.53 -13.40
N LEU A 328 -18.91 -3.32 -12.80
CA LEU A 328 -17.60 -3.67 -13.34
C LEU A 328 -17.01 -4.86 -12.57
N THR A 329 -16.39 -5.78 -13.30
CA THR A 329 -15.64 -6.88 -12.70
C THR A 329 -14.31 -6.31 -12.19
N ALA A 330 -14.06 -6.42 -10.89
CA ALA A 330 -12.83 -5.94 -10.28
C ALA A 330 -11.72 -7.01 -10.35
N TYR A 331 -10.58 -6.63 -10.90
CA TYR A 331 -9.36 -7.42 -10.93
C TYR A 331 -8.31 -6.77 -10.04
N ARG A 332 -7.92 -7.47 -8.97
CA ARG A 332 -6.88 -7.01 -8.06
C ARG A 332 -5.54 -7.64 -8.41
N VAL A 333 -4.51 -6.82 -8.57
CA VAL A 333 -3.14 -7.31 -8.81
C VAL A 333 -2.64 -8.05 -7.57
N LYS A 334 -2.05 -9.24 -7.75
CA LYS A 334 -1.45 -10.02 -6.66
C LYS A 334 -0.39 -9.21 -5.90
N THR A 335 -0.37 -9.39 -4.59
CA THR A 335 0.63 -8.79 -3.68
C THR A 335 1.71 -9.79 -3.26
N ALA A 336 1.40 -11.09 -3.34
CA ALA A 336 2.30 -12.19 -3.01
C ALA A 336 2.22 -13.28 -4.08
N ASP A 337 3.26 -14.10 -4.16
CA ASP A 337 3.31 -15.31 -4.96
C ASP A 337 2.48 -16.46 -4.33
N ASP A 338 2.42 -17.60 -4.99
CA ASP A 338 1.66 -18.77 -4.51
C ASP A 338 2.32 -19.47 -3.30
N VAL A 339 3.57 -19.13 -2.98
CA VAL A 339 4.28 -19.61 -1.80
C VAL A 339 4.05 -18.68 -0.60
N GLY A 340 3.47 -17.50 -0.83
CA GLY A 340 3.20 -16.48 0.18
C GLY A 340 4.36 -15.49 0.39
N GLU A 341 5.37 -15.48 -0.49
CA GLU A 341 6.40 -14.45 -0.50
C GLU A 341 5.86 -13.21 -1.24
N GLY A 342 6.16 -12.02 -0.70
CA GLY A 342 5.73 -10.76 -1.31
C GLY A 342 6.40 -10.53 -2.67
N LEU A 343 5.59 -10.26 -3.70
CA LEU A 343 6.11 -9.90 -5.02
C LEU A 343 6.95 -8.62 -4.97
N SER A 344 8.06 -8.62 -5.69
CA SER A 344 8.88 -7.42 -5.83
C SER A 344 8.10 -6.28 -6.50
N ARG A 345 8.60 -5.05 -6.33
CA ARG A 345 8.05 -3.86 -6.99
C ARG A 345 7.90 -4.06 -8.50
N GLU A 346 8.97 -4.57 -9.12
CA GLU A 346 9.03 -4.85 -10.55
C GLU A 346 8.02 -5.93 -10.95
N GLY A 347 7.89 -6.99 -10.16
CA GLY A 347 6.92 -8.07 -10.36
C GLY A 347 5.48 -7.56 -10.32
N ARG A 348 5.11 -6.75 -9.31
CA ARG A 348 3.76 -6.17 -9.17
C ARG A 348 3.41 -5.21 -10.32
N LEU A 349 4.36 -4.38 -10.73
CA LEU A 349 4.16 -3.48 -11.88
C LEU A 349 4.06 -4.26 -13.19
N GLY A 350 4.85 -5.31 -13.36
CA GLY A 350 4.76 -6.21 -14.48
C GLY A 350 3.38 -6.89 -14.57
N ALA A 351 2.89 -7.41 -13.45
CA ALA A 351 1.56 -8.01 -13.35
C ALA A 351 0.46 -7.00 -13.72
N TYR A 352 0.54 -5.76 -13.21
CA TYR A 352 -0.40 -4.69 -13.58
C TYR A 352 -0.41 -4.43 -15.09
N LEU A 353 0.77 -4.30 -15.70
CA LEU A 353 0.88 -4.02 -17.12
C LEU A 353 0.38 -5.17 -18.00
N LEU A 354 0.70 -6.40 -17.60
CA LEU A 354 0.21 -7.59 -18.27
C LEU A 354 -1.33 -7.67 -18.14
N LEU A 355 -1.87 -7.42 -16.94
CA LEU A 355 -3.31 -7.37 -16.70
C LEU A 355 -4.01 -6.32 -17.56
N GLN A 356 -3.47 -5.11 -17.64
CA GLN A 356 -3.97 -4.04 -18.51
C GLN A 356 -3.98 -4.45 -20.00
N ARG A 357 -3.02 -5.27 -20.40
CA ARG A 357 -2.93 -5.78 -21.78
C ARG A 357 -3.95 -6.88 -22.05
N LEU A 358 -4.10 -7.82 -21.11
CA LEU A 358 -5.06 -8.93 -21.19
C LEU A 358 -6.51 -8.46 -21.23
N LEU A 359 -6.82 -7.42 -20.46
CA LEU A 359 -8.18 -6.85 -20.36
C LEU A 359 -8.47 -5.80 -21.44
N ARG A 360 -7.53 -5.52 -22.32
CA ARG A 360 -7.71 -4.54 -23.39
C ARG A 360 -8.89 -4.89 -24.29
N GLY A 361 -9.82 -3.93 -24.47
CA GLY A 361 -11.02 -4.10 -25.29
C GLY A 361 -12.22 -4.68 -24.54
N ARG A 362 -12.06 -5.07 -23.28
CA ARG A 362 -13.21 -5.35 -22.38
C ARG A 362 -13.79 -4.03 -21.86
N THR A 363 -15.10 -3.96 -21.78
CA THR A 363 -15.86 -2.75 -21.33
C THR A 363 -16.43 -2.88 -19.93
N ASP A 364 -16.27 -4.05 -19.30
CA ASP A 364 -16.83 -4.41 -18.02
C ASP A 364 -15.80 -4.57 -16.90
N CYS A 365 -14.61 -4.01 -17.07
CA CYS A 365 -13.46 -4.28 -16.20
C CYS A 365 -12.97 -3.04 -15.45
N LEU A 366 -12.53 -3.26 -14.21
CA LEU A 366 -11.83 -2.30 -13.37
C LEU A 366 -10.60 -2.97 -12.75
N VAL A 367 -9.44 -2.32 -12.82
CA VAL A 367 -8.22 -2.83 -12.18
C VAL A 367 -8.01 -2.14 -10.85
N ILE A 368 -7.77 -2.91 -9.79
CA ILE A 368 -7.43 -2.40 -8.45
C ILE A 368 -5.96 -2.72 -8.17
N PHE A 369 -5.19 -1.67 -7.86
CA PHE A 369 -3.80 -1.78 -7.42
C PHE A 369 -3.69 -1.27 -5.98
N ASP A 370 -3.56 -2.20 -5.05
CA ASP A 370 -3.47 -1.90 -3.61
C ASP A 370 -2.01 -1.74 -3.15
N GLU A 371 -1.79 -1.05 -2.02
CA GLU A 371 -0.46 -0.82 -1.42
C GLU A 371 0.55 -0.22 -2.42
N VAL A 372 0.14 0.91 -3.00
CA VAL A 372 0.90 1.60 -4.07
C VAL A 372 2.23 2.17 -3.58
N GLU A 373 2.36 2.43 -2.28
CA GLU A 373 3.59 2.91 -1.64
C GLU A 373 4.80 2.03 -1.94
N ASP A 374 4.61 0.72 -1.99
CA ASP A 374 5.67 -0.23 -2.34
C ASP A 374 6.12 -0.06 -3.80
N ALA A 375 5.21 0.36 -4.68
CA ALA A 375 5.51 0.60 -6.09
C ALA A 375 6.10 1.99 -6.38
N PHE A 376 5.82 3.01 -5.56
CA PHE A 376 6.20 4.40 -5.81
C PHE A 376 7.12 5.01 -4.74
N GLY A 377 7.38 4.31 -3.62
CA GLY A 377 8.09 4.84 -2.45
C GLY A 377 9.53 5.23 -2.73
N ASN A 378 9.89 6.44 -2.33
CA ASN A 378 11.25 6.98 -2.34
C ASN A 378 12.07 6.59 -1.08
N GLY A 379 11.56 5.74 -0.20
CA GLY A 379 12.10 5.49 1.14
C GLY A 379 13.54 4.95 1.21
N GLN A 380 14.05 4.34 0.15
CA GLN A 380 15.43 3.83 0.13
C GLN A 380 16.48 4.88 -0.27
N ASN A 381 16.08 5.97 -0.92
CA ASN A 381 17.03 6.97 -1.39
C ASN A 381 17.58 7.86 -0.27
N ILE A 382 16.83 8.07 0.81
CA ILE A 382 17.28 8.91 1.94
C ILE A 382 18.33 8.17 2.78
N LEU A 383 18.12 6.88 3.06
CA LEU A 383 19.05 6.07 3.83
C LEU A 383 20.36 5.79 3.04
N LEU A 384 20.27 5.53 1.74
CA LEU A 384 21.41 5.34 0.84
C LEU A 384 22.19 6.65 0.61
N ALA A 385 21.51 7.78 0.55
CA ALA A 385 22.17 9.10 0.48
C ALA A 385 22.90 9.46 1.78
N LEU A 386 22.34 9.11 2.93
CA LEU A 386 22.99 9.27 4.25
C LEU A 386 24.20 8.35 4.44
N LEU A 387 24.22 7.18 3.79
CA LEU A 387 25.33 6.23 3.81
C LEU A 387 26.38 6.48 2.69
N GLY A 388 26.30 7.60 1.97
CA GLY A 388 27.27 7.98 0.95
C GLY A 388 27.12 7.22 -0.38
N GLY A 389 26.04 6.46 -0.58
CA GLY A 389 25.70 5.83 -1.85
C GLY A 389 25.19 6.88 -2.85
N LYS A 390 25.77 6.91 -4.07
CA LYS A 390 25.20 7.74 -5.13
C LYS A 390 23.79 7.26 -5.47
N PRO A 391 22.76 8.14 -5.44
CA PRO A 391 21.43 7.76 -5.88
C PRO A 391 21.51 7.29 -7.33
N ALA A 392 21.01 6.09 -7.60
CA ALA A 392 20.85 5.63 -8.97
C ALA A 392 19.92 6.64 -9.67
N GLN A 393 20.40 7.30 -10.71
CA GLN A 393 19.65 8.30 -11.45
C GLN A 393 18.48 7.63 -12.20
N GLY A 394 17.34 7.53 -11.54
CA GLY A 394 16.10 6.97 -12.05
C GLY A 394 15.30 7.89 -12.98
N SER A 395 15.95 8.73 -13.81
CA SER A 395 15.24 9.57 -14.78
C SER A 395 14.48 8.77 -15.86
N GLY A 396 14.88 7.53 -16.09
CA GLY A 396 14.22 6.62 -17.05
C GLY A 396 12.94 5.98 -16.50
N GLU A 397 12.90 5.69 -15.21
CA GLU A 397 11.77 5.04 -14.54
C GLU A 397 10.57 5.99 -14.39
N LYS A 398 10.82 7.25 -14.03
CA LYS A 398 9.76 8.27 -13.92
C LYS A 398 9.02 8.49 -15.25
N GLY A 399 9.74 8.56 -16.36
CA GLY A 399 9.13 8.75 -17.67
C GLY A 399 8.34 7.54 -18.17
N TRP A 400 8.72 6.35 -17.75
CA TRP A 400 8.02 5.13 -18.06
C TRP A 400 6.71 5.02 -17.26
N MET A 401 6.76 5.25 -15.96
CA MET A 401 5.59 5.20 -15.08
C MET A 401 4.53 6.25 -15.47
N ASN A 402 4.94 7.46 -15.81
CA ASN A 402 4.03 8.49 -16.31
C ASN A 402 3.25 8.02 -17.54
N ARG A 403 3.92 7.37 -18.49
CA ARG A 403 3.24 6.80 -19.66
C ARG A 403 2.28 5.66 -19.31
N THR A 404 2.66 4.82 -18.36
CA THR A 404 1.79 3.75 -17.86
C THR A 404 0.47 4.29 -17.34
N LEU A 405 0.52 5.40 -16.56
CA LEU A 405 -0.67 6.05 -16.04
C LEU A 405 -1.46 6.82 -17.11
N GLU A 406 -0.80 7.32 -18.16
CA GLU A 406 -1.44 8.08 -19.24
C GLU A 406 -2.09 7.19 -20.32
N ASP A 407 -1.56 5.97 -20.51
CA ASP A 407 -1.92 5.10 -21.63
C ASP A 407 -2.70 3.83 -21.23
N ASN A 408 -2.99 3.62 -19.92
CA ASN A 408 -3.69 2.41 -19.49
C ASN A 408 -5.06 2.28 -20.17
N PRO A 409 -5.32 1.14 -20.84
CA PRO A 409 -6.55 0.94 -21.62
C PRO A 409 -7.79 0.63 -20.79
N VAL A 410 -7.62 0.17 -19.54
CA VAL A 410 -8.69 -0.18 -18.62
C VAL A 410 -8.64 0.76 -17.42
N PRO A 411 -9.79 1.30 -16.96
CA PRO A 411 -9.82 2.15 -15.77
C PRO A 411 -9.18 1.47 -14.56
N ALA A 412 -8.46 2.24 -13.74
CA ALA A 412 -7.78 1.71 -12.58
C ALA A 412 -8.04 2.53 -11.32
N VAL A 413 -8.16 1.85 -10.19
CA VAL A 413 -8.20 2.40 -8.84
C VAL A 413 -6.91 2.03 -8.12
N TRP A 414 -6.19 3.03 -7.66
CA TRP A 414 -4.93 2.91 -6.94
C TRP A 414 -5.17 3.23 -5.48
N ILE A 415 -4.62 2.43 -4.57
CA ILE A 415 -4.85 2.58 -3.14
C ILE A 415 -3.50 2.75 -2.44
N THR A 416 -3.37 3.81 -1.64
CA THR A 416 -2.18 4.08 -0.83
C THR A 416 -2.53 4.49 0.59
N ASN A 417 -1.65 4.14 1.52
CA ASN A 417 -1.71 4.61 2.90
C ASN A 417 -0.95 5.93 3.10
N ASP A 418 0.00 6.22 2.20
CA ASP A 418 0.87 7.40 2.28
C ASP A 418 1.03 8.08 0.91
N ALA A 419 0.17 9.04 0.62
CA ALA A 419 0.25 9.83 -0.60
C ALA A 419 1.38 10.88 -0.55
N GLU A 420 1.85 11.27 0.64
CA GLU A 420 2.90 12.28 0.79
C GLU A 420 4.28 11.75 0.37
N SER A 421 4.49 10.44 0.47
CA SER A 421 5.71 9.78 -0.01
C SER A 421 5.79 9.67 -1.53
N MET A 422 4.68 9.86 -2.26
CA MET A 422 4.61 9.75 -3.71
C MET A 422 5.19 10.98 -4.41
N ASP A 423 5.87 10.77 -5.53
CA ASP A 423 6.38 11.88 -6.35
C ASP A 423 5.20 12.72 -6.91
N PRO A 424 5.23 14.06 -6.75
CA PRO A 424 4.19 14.94 -7.28
C PRO A 424 3.94 14.80 -8.80
N ALA A 425 4.92 14.30 -9.56
CA ALA A 425 4.76 14.02 -10.97
C ALA A 425 3.75 12.89 -11.25
N PHE A 426 3.67 11.89 -10.36
CA PHE A 426 2.69 10.81 -10.44
C PHE A 426 1.33 11.27 -9.97
N LEU A 427 1.26 12.01 -8.84
CA LEU A 427 0.00 12.52 -8.29
C LEU A 427 -0.82 13.32 -9.30
N ARG A 428 -0.16 14.07 -10.18
CA ARG A 428 -0.83 14.85 -11.24
C ARG A 428 -1.48 14.01 -12.35
N ARG A 429 -1.24 12.70 -12.39
CA ARG A 429 -1.81 11.76 -13.37
C ARG A 429 -3.09 11.10 -12.90
N PHE A 430 -3.40 11.25 -11.61
CA PHE A 430 -4.66 10.77 -11.09
C PHE A 430 -5.74 11.80 -11.33
N LEU A 431 -6.80 11.39 -12.06
CA LEU A 431 -7.92 12.27 -12.40
C LEU A 431 -8.82 12.57 -11.20
N LEU A 432 -8.94 11.60 -10.28
CA LEU A 432 -9.87 11.64 -9.17
C LEU A 432 -9.16 11.12 -7.89
N PRO A 433 -8.45 12.00 -7.16
CA PRO A 433 -7.97 11.67 -5.84
C PRO A 433 -9.11 11.79 -4.81
N VAL A 434 -9.29 10.77 -3.97
CA VAL A 434 -10.28 10.75 -2.87
C VAL A 434 -9.56 10.48 -1.56
N ALA A 435 -9.72 11.42 -0.62
CA ALA A 435 -9.15 11.32 0.71
C ALA A 435 -10.02 10.47 1.63
N PHE A 436 -9.42 9.47 2.24
CA PHE A 436 -10.04 8.68 3.30
C PHE A 436 -9.55 9.19 4.64
N THR A 437 -10.42 9.86 5.34
CA THR A 437 -10.22 10.30 6.73
C THR A 437 -10.99 9.38 7.68
N THR A 438 -10.77 9.54 8.98
CA THR A 438 -11.59 8.84 9.98
C THR A 438 -13.07 9.20 9.75
N PRO A 439 -13.95 8.19 9.59
CA PRO A 439 -15.38 8.46 9.34
C PRO A 439 -16.02 9.26 10.49
N PRO A 440 -17.04 10.09 10.24
CA PRO A 440 -17.81 10.77 11.28
C PRO A 440 -18.44 9.81 12.29
N ARG A 441 -18.72 10.29 13.50
CA ARG A 441 -19.31 9.47 14.59
C ARG A 441 -20.56 8.70 14.17
N SER A 442 -21.45 9.32 13.43
CA SER A 442 -22.68 8.67 12.93
C SER A 442 -22.39 7.49 11.99
N VAL A 443 -21.37 7.63 11.15
CA VAL A 443 -20.92 6.55 10.25
C VAL A 443 -20.21 5.45 11.05
N ARG A 444 -19.33 5.82 12.00
CA ARG A 444 -18.69 4.84 12.90
C ARG A 444 -19.72 4.07 13.72
N ARG A 445 -20.79 4.75 14.21
CA ARG A 445 -21.88 4.09 14.94
C ARG A 445 -22.59 3.05 14.06
N ARG A 446 -22.93 3.41 12.82
CA ARG A 446 -23.51 2.47 11.85
C ARG A 446 -22.59 1.30 11.52
N MET A 447 -21.29 1.55 11.36
CA MET A 447 -20.29 0.50 11.15
C MET A 447 -20.18 -0.43 12.37
N ALA A 448 -20.16 0.11 13.57
CA ALA A 448 -20.20 -0.68 14.80
C ALA A 448 -21.48 -1.55 14.88
N GLU A 449 -22.64 -1.01 14.52
CA GLU A 449 -23.89 -1.75 14.43
C GLU A 449 -23.85 -2.87 13.38
N CYS A 450 -23.29 -2.60 12.19
CA CYS A 450 -23.16 -3.61 11.15
C CYS A 450 -22.22 -4.77 11.55
N HIS A 451 -21.18 -4.50 12.34
CA HIS A 451 -20.26 -5.54 12.78
C HIS A 451 -20.67 -6.25 14.08
N LEU A 452 -21.28 -5.52 15.02
CA LEU A 452 -21.52 -5.99 16.37
C LEU A 452 -23.02 -6.00 16.77
N GLY A 453 -23.90 -5.47 15.94
CA GLY A 453 -25.32 -5.30 16.30
C GLY A 453 -26.11 -6.60 16.45
N ASP A 454 -25.65 -7.70 15.86
CA ASP A 454 -26.20 -9.05 16.02
C ASP A 454 -25.56 -9.82 17.20
N THR A 455 -24.68 -9.18 17.95
CA THR A 455 -23.99 -9.75 19.12
C THR A 455 -24.62 -9.24 20.43
N PRO A 456 -24.40 -9.90 21.58
CA PRO A 456 -24.93 -9.45 22.88
C PRO A 456 -24.20 -8.24 23.46
N VAL A 457 -23.69 -7.35 22.60
CA VAL A 457 -23.02 -6.10 23.00
C VAL A 457 -24.07 -5.02 23.26
N PRO A 458 -24.05 -4.34 24.42
CA PRO A 458 -24.98 -3.27 24.73
C PRO A 458 -24.87 -2.08 23.77
N ALA A 459 -26.01 -1.43 23.47
CA ALA A 459 -26.06 -0.26 22.59
C ALA A 459 -25.16 0.89 23.10
N GLU A 460 -25.03 1.06 24.41
CA GLU A 460 -24.16 2.04 25.06
C GLU A 460 -22.68 1.83 24.69
N LEU A 461 -22.22 0.57 24.63
CA LEU A 461 -20.85 0.27 24.23
C LEU A 461 -20.61 0.61 22.75
N LEU A 462 -21.61 0.37 21.89
CA LEU A 462 -21.52 0.76 20.47
C LEU A 462 -21.43 2.29 20.33
N ASP A 463 -22.14 3.05 21.17
CA ASP A 463 -22.05 4.52 21.22
C ASP A 463 -20.68 5.00 21.72
N ASP A 464 -20.14 4.33 22.74
CA ASP A 464 -18.79 4.61 23.26
C ASP A 464 -17.71 4.35 22.20
N LEU A 465 -17.80 3.24 21.50
CA LEU A 465 -16.89 2.89 20.39
C LEU A 465 -17.00 3.90 19.24
N ALA A 466 -18.20 4.32 18.88
CA ALA A 466 -18.43 5.32 17.86
C ALA A 466 -17.91 6.71 18.23
N ALA A 467 -17.90 7.04 19.53
CA ALA A 467 -17.39 8.31 20.03
C ALA A 467 -15.85 8.38 20.01
N ASP A 468 -15.15 7.26 19.92
CA ASP A 468 -13.70 7.24 19.88
C ASP A 468 -13.18 7.53 18.45
N GLU A 469 -12.64 8.73 18.24
CA GLU A 469 -12.08 9.17 16.95
C GLU A 469 -10.84 8.37 16.51
N ALA A 470 -10.15 7.71 17.41
CA ALA A 470 -8.99 6.90 17.13
C ALA A 470 -9.38 5.50 16.60
N LEU A 471 -10.66 5.11 16.68
CA LEU A 471 -11.13 3.82 16.18
C LEU A 471 -11.43 3.87 14.68
N LEU A 472 -10.75 3.00 13.98
CA LEU A 472 -10.91 2.82 12.54
C LEU A 472 -11.87 1.67 12.23
N PRO A 473 -12.53 1.66 11.07
CA PRO A 473 -13.45 0.61 10.66
C PRO A 473 -12.94 -0.83 10.80
N ALA A 474 -11.67 -1.06 10.49
CA ALA A 474 -11.04 -2.37 10.61
C ALA A 474 -11.05 -2.94 12.04
N GLN A 475 -11.09 -2.07 13.06
CA GLN A 475 -11.08 -2.49 14.46
C GLN A 475 -12.43 -3.04 14.92
N PHE A 476 -13.55 -2.61 14.31
CA PHE A 476 -14.87 -3.23 14.56
C PHE A 476 -14.91 -4.66 14.05
N GLY A 477 -14.33 -4.92 12.87
CA GLY A 477 -14.18 -6.27 12.34
C GLY A 477 -13.28 -7.18 13.20
N ALA A 478 -12.19 -6.62 13.74
CA ALA A 478 -11.32 -7.34 14.67
C ALA A 478 -12.04 -7.66 15.99
N ALA A 479 -12.81 -6.71 16.55
CA ALA A 479 -13.61 -6.93 17.74
C ALA A 479 -14.66 -8.04 17.54
N ARG A 480 -15.32 -8.08 16.37
CA ARG A 480 -16.23 -9.17 15.99
C ARG A 480 -15.54 -10.54 16.00
N ARG A 481 -14.39 -10.66 15.36
CA ARG A 481 -13.62 -11.91 15.33
C ARG A 481 -13.20 -12.37 16.73
N LEU A 482 -12.84 -11.44 17.61
CA LEU A 482 -12.52 -11.75 19.01
C LEU A 482 -13.72 -12.32 19.75
N LEU A 483 -14.92 -11.75 19.56
CA LEU A 483 -16.18 -12.27 20.12
C LEU A 483 -16.48 -13.69 19.62
N ASP A 484 -16.33 -13.91 18.32
CA ASP A 484 -16.58 -15.24 17.72
C ASP A 484 -15.61 -16.31 18.26
N LEU A 485 -14.39 -15.91 18.62
CA LEU A 485 -13.35 -16.80 19.18
C LEU A 485 -13.43 -16.97 20.70
N GLN A 486 -14.17 -16.11 21.42
CA GLN A 486 -14.30 -16.15 22.88
C GLN A 486 -15.79 -16.11 23.32
N PRO A 487 -16.60 -17.08 22.91
CA PRO A 487 -18.04 -17.05 23.14
C PRO A 487 -18.44 -17.20 24.63
N GLU A 488 -17.54 -17.70 25.48
CA GLU A 488 -17.80 -17.91 26.92
C GLU A 488 -17.42 -16.72 27.81
N THR A 489 -16.80 -15.68 27.23
CA THR A 489 -16.33 -14.50 27.99
C THR A 489 -17.35 -13.37 27.84
N ASP A 490 -17.42 -12.47 28.86
CA ASP A 490 -18.30 -11.30 28.78
C ASP A 490 -18.00 -10.48 27.51
N PRO A 491 -18.98 -10.28 26.63
CA PRO A 491 -18.81 -9.58 25.36
C PRO A 491 -18.25 -8.15 25.53
N VAL A 492 -18.63 -7.48 26.62
CA VAL A 492 -18.17 -6.11 26.91
C VAL A 492 -16.67 -6.10 27.20
N ASP A 493 -16.19 -7.06 27.99
CA ASP A 493 -14.77 -7.16 28.34
C ASP A 493 -13.91 -7.57 27.13
N VAL A 494 -14.40 -8.48 26.30
CA VAL A 494 -13.71 -8.90 25.06
C VAL A 494 -13.52 -7.71 24.10
N VAL A 495 -14.59 -6.97 23.84
CA VAL A 495 -14.54 -5.83 22.91
C VAL A 495 -13.67 -4.70 23.46
N ARG A 496 -13.87 -4.31 24.74
CA ARG A 496 -13.06 -3.27 25.38
C ARG A 496 -11.59 -3.66 25.46
N GLY A 497 -11.31 -4.91 25.83
CA GLY A 497 -9.95 -5.44 25.92
C GLY A 497 -9.22 -5.43 24.56
N GLY A 498 -9.90 -5.92 23.52
CA GLY A 498 -9.35 -5.97 22.16
C GLY A 498 -9.09 -4.58 21.59
N VAL A 499 -10.05 -3.67 21.71
CA VAL A 499 -9.91 -2.28 21.26
C VAL A 499 -8.79 -1.56 22.04
N ALA A 500 -8.73 -1.71 23.36
CA ALA A 500 -7.68 -1.10 24.16
C ALA A 500 -6.28 -1.65 23.85
N ALA A 501 -6.16 -2.93 23.53
CA ALA A 501 -4.89 -3.54 23.15
C ALA A 501 -4.39 -2.98 21.81
N THR A 502 -5.26 -2.96 20.80
CA THR A 502 -4.93 -2.42 19.46
C THR A 502 -4.58 -0.94 19.54
N ARG A 503 -5.30 -0.17 20.35
CA ARG A 503 -5.01 1.25 20.52
C ARG A 503 -3.66 1.51 21.18
N ARG A 504 -3.29 0.74 22.21
CA ARG A 504 -1.95 0.82 22.82
C ARG A 504 -0.85 0.56 21.81
N LEU A 505 -1.06 -0.38 20.92
CA LEU A 505 -0.10 -0.73 19.89
C LEU A 505 0.06 0.40 18.86
N LEU A 506 -1.04 0.97 18.38
CA LEU A 506 -1.03 1.96 17.29
C LEU A 506 -0.69 3.38 17.75
N HIS A 507 -1.11 3.78 18.95
CA HIS A 507 -1.01 5.17 19.40
C HIS A 507 -0.19 5.36 20.68
N GLY A 508 0.38 4.28 21.25
CA GLY A 508 1.28 4.36 22.40
C GLY A 508 0.65 4.87 23.71
N SER A 509 -0.63 5.23 23.70
CA SER A 509 -1.33 5.80 24.86
C SER A 509 -2.61 5.03 25.21
N ALA A 510 -2.90 4.93 26.51
CA ALA A 510 -4.23 4.55 26.97
C ALA A 510 -5.22 5.62 26.50
N SER A 511 -6.47 5.21 26.19
CA SER A 511 -7.59 6.12 25.84
C SER A 511 -7.51 7.43 26.61
N PRO A 512 -7.71 8.58 25.96
CA PRO A 512 -8.18 9.73 26.74
C PRO A 512 -9.42 9.21 27.45
N ARG A 513 -9.32 9.12 28.78
CA ARG A 513 -10.50 8.84 29.59
C ARG A 513 -11.50 9.91 29.20
N ARG A 514 -12.58 9.52 28.49
CA ARG A 514 -13.75 10.37 28.41
C ARG A 514 -13.97 10.81 29.84
N ARG A 515 -13.92 12.10 30.11
CA ARG A 515 -14.40 12.61 31.37
C ARG A 515 -15.83 12.14 31.46
N GLN A 516 -16.10 11.08 32.22
CA GLN A 516 -17.46 10.70 32.52
C GLN A 516 -18.03 11.95 33.15
N THR A 517 -18.92 12.62 32.44
CA THR A 517 -19.73 13.66 32.99
C THR A 517 -20.58 12.96 34.08
N THR A 518 -20.16 13.12 35.31
CA THR A 518 -20.79 12.51 36.47
C THR A 518 -22.19 13.08 36.74
N THR A 519 -22.56 14.11 35.98
CA THR A 519 -23.86 14.80 36.05
C THR A 519 -24.35 15.02 34.64
N GLU A 520 -25.61 14.75 34.34
CA GLU A 520 -26.24 15.12 33.07
C GLU A 520 -26.17 16.64 32.91
N PHE A 521 -25.57 17.07 31.79
CA PHE A 521 -25.50 18.48 31.45
C PHE A 521 -26.87 18.96 30.95
N ASP A 522 -27.39 20.01 31.59
CA ASP A 522 -28.64 20.64 31.21
C ASP A 522 -28.40 22.14 30.94
N VAL A 523 -28.85 22.58 29.77
CA VAL A 523 -28.77 23.97 29.31
C VAL A 523 -29.45 24.94 30.29
N ALA A 524 -30.43 24.48 31.08
CA ALA A 524 -31.12 25.27 32.10
C ALA A 524 -30.18 25.80 33.18
N TYR A 525 -29.04 25.13 33.43
CA TYR A 525 -28.04 25.57 34.41
C TYR A 525 -26.93 26.43 33.78
N LEU A 526 -27.03 26.83 32.50
CA LEU A 526 -26.14 27.81 31.92
C LEU A 526 -26.55 29.22 32.28
N ASN A 527 -25.60 30.00 32.79
CA ASN A 527 -25.78 31.44 33.04
C ASN A 527 -24.99 32.25 32.00
N LEU A 528 -25.63 32.61 30.90
CA LEU A 528 -25.03 33.40 29.81
C LEU A 528 -25.41 34.88 29.97
N ALA A 529 -24.41 35.75 29.96
CA ALA A 529 -24.63 37.19 29.90
C ALA A 529 -25.04 37.66 28.50
N GLY A 530 -25.94 38.64 28.41
CA GLY A 530 -26.25 39.27 27.13
C GLY A 530 -27.61 38.91 26.53
N GLY A 531 -28.42 38.08 27.19
CA GLY A 531 -29.84 37.86 26.84
C GLY A 531 -30.10 37.10 25.53
N ILE A 532 -29.07 36.53 24.88
CA ILE A 532 -29.24 35.72 23.67
C ILE A 532 -29.56 34.29 24.10
N ALA A 533 -30.74 33.81 23.76
CA ALA A 533 -31.10 32.40 24.04
C ALA A 533 -30.23 31.44 23.25
N PRO A 534 -29.70 30.34 23.87
CA PRO A 534 -28.88 29.34 23.21
C PRO A 534 -29.47 28.77 21.91
N GLY A 535 -30.77 28.55 21.86
CA GLY A 535 -31.51 28.07 20.70
C GLY A 535 -31.42 28.99 19.50
N LYS A 536 -31.44 30.32 19.70
CA LYS A 536 -31.31 31.29 18.63
C LYS A 536 -29.92 31.27 18.00
N ILE A 537 -28.89 30.96 18.75
CA ILE A 537 -27.51 30.79 18.23
C ILE A 537 -27.46 29.56 17.33
N ALA A 538 -28.01 28.44 17.81
CA ALA A 538 -28.08 27.21 17.01
C ALA A 538 -28.83 27.41 15.70
N GLU A 539 -30.01 28.05 15.71
CA GLU A 539 -30.78 28.36 14.52
C GLU A 539 -30.02 29.28 13.52
N ALA A 540 -29.31 30.28 14.05
CA ALA A 540 -28.51 31.17 13.21
C ALA A 540 -27.35 30.45 12.54
N LEU A 541 -26.63 29.60 13.27
CA LEU A 541 -25.54 28.79 12.73
C LEU A 541 -26.04 27.74 11.73
N GLN A 542 -27.19 27.13 11.98
CA GLN A 542 -27.80 26.16 11.06
C GLN A 542 -28.20 26.80 9.74
N ARG A 543 -28.76 28.03 9.77
CA ARG A 543 -29.14 28.77 8.54
C ARG A 543 -27.92 29.23 7.74
N ASN A 544 -26.89 29.71 8.42
CA ASN A 544 -25.74 30.31 7.75
C ASN A 544 -24.64 29.27 7.35
N GLY A 545 -24.61 28.12 8.02
CA GLY A 545 -23.59 27.09 7.81
C GLY A 545 -22.21 27.40 8.39
N HIS A 546 -21.96 28.66 8.75
CA HIS A 546 -20.68 29.13 9.29
C HIS A 546 -20.88 30.12 10.45
N GLY A 547 -19.87 30.31 11.27
CA GLY A 547 -19.87 31.29 12.35
C GLY A 547 -18.69 31.12 13.31
N ARG A 548 -18.28 32.20 13.96
CA ARG A 548 -17.12 32.24 14.85
C ARG A 548 -17.58 32.70 16.22
N LEU A 549 -17.45 31.83 17.22
CA LEU A 549 -17.90 32.09 18.57
C LEU A 549 -16.70 32.10 19.55
N CYS A 550 -16.72 33.02 20.48
CA CYS A 550 -15.78 33.06 21.61
C CYS A 550 -16.52 32.81 22.91
N PHE A 551 -16.22 31.71 23.57
CA PHE A 551 -16.74 31.37 24.89
C PHE A 551 -15.73 31.78 25.95
N TYR A 552 -16.12 32.68 26.84
CA TYR A 552 -15.23 33.16 27.90
C TYR A 552 -15.90 33.19 29.25
N GLY A 553 -15.12 33.03 30.30
CA GLY A 553 -15.59 33.02 31.68
C GLY A 553 -14.89 31.96 32.55
N PRO A 554 -15.22 31.92 33.84
CA PRO A 554 -14.53 31.04 34.80
C PRO A 554 -14.52 29.56 34.40
N PRO A 555 -13.51 28.79 34.84
CA PRO A 555 -13.49 27.35 34.61
C PRO A 555 -14.69 26.66 35.32
N GLY A 556 -15.17 25.57 34.71
CA GLY A 556 -16.29 24.79 35.23
C GLY A 556 -17.68 25.36 34.94
N THR A 557 -17.83 26.42 34.17
CA THR A 557 -19.12 27.03 33.78
C THR A 557 -19.83 26.30 32.63
N GLY A 558 -19.27 25.21 32.09
CA GLY A 558 -19.92 24.39 31.04
C GLY A 558 -19.62 24.81 29.61
N LYS A 559 -18.54 25.54 29.35
CA LYS A 559 -18.15 26.00 27.95
C LYS A 559 -18.01 24.83 26.97
N THR A 560 -17.27 23.82 27.33
CA THR A 560 -17.01 22.64 26.48
C THR A 560 -18.28 21.80 26.31
N GLU A 561 -19.05 21.61 27.39
CA GLU A 561 -20.31 20.87 27.32
C GLU A 561 -21.36 21.58 26.45
N PHE A 562 -21.42 22.90 26.51
CA PHE A 562 -22.31 23.67 25.63
C PHE A 562 -21.90 23.58 24.15
N ALA A 563 -20.60 23.50 23.89
CA ALA A 563 -20.13 23.25 22.51
C ALA A 563 -20.58 21.88 21.96
N HIS A 564 -20.59 20.84 22.82
CA HIS A 564 -21.15 19.53 22.46
C HIS A 564 -22.64 19.61 22.14
N VAL A 565 -23.43 20.23 23.02
CA VAL A 565 -24.88 20.42 22.81
C VAL A 565 -25.16 21.20 21.52
N LEU A 566 -24.35 22.23 21.24
CA LEU A 566 -24.49 23.03 20.02
C LEU A 566 -24.16 22.24 18.77
N ALA A 567 -23.10 21.43 18.79
CA ALA A 567 -22.72 20.56 17.68
C ALA A 567 -23.78 19.47 17.41
N ASP A 568 -24.31 18.85 18.47
CA ASP A 568 -25.38 17.86 18.38
C ASP A 568 -26.67 18.49 17.79
N ALA A 569 -27.04 19.71 18.23
CA ALA A 569 -28.19 20.45 17.70
C ALA A 569 -28.04 20.80 16.20
N LEU A 570 -26.80 20.98 15.74
CA LEU A 570 -26.45 21.25 14.34
C LEU A 570 -26.30 19.95 13.51
N GLY A 571 -26.33 18.79 14.15
CA GLY A 571 -26.05 17.50 13.49
C GLY A 571 -24.61 17.39 12.98
N ARG A 572 -23.66 18.12 13.59
CA ARG A 572 -22.26 18.17 13.21
C ARG A 572 -21.36 17.51 14.28
N GLU A 573 -20.22 16.99 13.87
CA GLU A 573 -19.22 16.45 14.78
C GLU A 573 -18.44 17.58 15.48
N LEU A 574 -18.26 17.50 16.81
CA LEU A 574 -17.42 18.46 17.54
C LEU A 574 -15.96 17.97 17.54
N VAL A 575 -15.09 18.68 16.86
CA VAL A 575 -13.64 18.43 16.83
C VAL A 575 -12.98 19.30 17.91
N VAL A 576 -12.67 18.70 19.07
CA VAL A 576 -12.02 19.39 20.19
C VAL A 576 -10.50 19.33 20.03
N ARG A 577 -9.84 20.48 20.14
CA ARG A 577 -8.38 20.58 20.17
C ARG A 577 -7.95 21.51 21.30
N ALA A 578 -7.03 21.01 22.13
CA ALA A 578 -6.37 21.87 23.12
C ALA A 578 -5.27 22.67 22.39
N THR A 579 -5.15 23.93 22.73
CA THR A 579 -4.12 24.80 22.15
C THR A 579 -2.70 24.28 22.46
N SER A 580 -2.52 23.61 23.62
CA SER A 580 -1.27 22.95 24.00
C SER A 580 -0.80 21.89 23.01
N ASP A 581 -1.73 21.23 22.29
CA ASP A 581 -1.44 20.16 21.33
C ASP A 581 -0.91 20.73 19.99
N LEU A 582 -1.11 22.02 19.77
CA LEU A 582 -0.70 22.71 18.54
C LEU A 582 0.64 23.44 18.69
N VAL A 583 1.04 23.79 19.92
CA VAL A 583 2.28 24.52 20.20
C VAL A 583 3.48 23.58 20.17
N SER A 584 4.47 23.90 19.34
CA SER A 584 5.73 23.18 19.27
C SER A 584 6.91 24.03 19.77
N LYS A 585 7.97 23.35 20.20
CA LYS A 585 9.24 23.96 20.60
C LYS A 585 10.04 24.50 19.42
N TYR A 586 9.72 24.09 18.20
CA TYR A 586 10.44 24.48 16.99
C TYR A 586 9.73 25.62 16.28
N VAL A 587 10.50 26.63 15.87
CA VAL A 587 9.98 27.81 15.16
C VAL A 587 9.43 27.40 13.78
N GLY A 588 8.21 27.81 13.46
CA GLY A 588 7.52 27.49 12.21
C GLY A 588 6.70 26.21 12.23
N GLU A 589 6.80 25.36 13.26
CA GLU A 589 6.06 24.13 13.36
C GLU A 589 4.65 24.36 13.91
N THR A 590 4.50 25.28 14.86
CA THR A 590 3.18 25.71 15.37
C THR A 590 2.30 26.26 14.25
N GLU A 591 2.86 27.10 13.37
CA GLU A 591 2.16 27.68 12.23
C GLU A 591 1.73 26.59 11.23
N ARG A 592 2.58 25.60 10.98
CA ARG A 592 2.24 24.43 10.14
C ARG A 592 1.15 23.58 10.77
N ASN A 593 1.20 23.32 12.06
CA ASN A 593 0.19 22.55 12.79
C ASN A 593 -1.17 23.25 12.75
N LEU A 594 -1.19 24.59 12.93
CA LEU A 594 -2.39 25.40 12.79
C LEU A 594 -2.96 25.32 11.37
N ALA A 595 -2.15 25.55 10.36
CA ALA A 595 -2.59 25.48 8.97
C ALA A 595 -3.10 24.08 8.61
N ALA A 596 -2.41 23.03 9.05
CA ALA A 596 -2.83 21.64 8.83
C ALA A 596 -4.16 21.33 9.54
N LEU A 597 -4.36 21.80 10.79
CA LEU A 597 -5.62 21.64 11.50
C LEU A 597 -6.79 22.23 10.71
N PHE A 598 -6.69 23.49 10.31
CA PHE A 598 -7.79 24.19 9.62
C PHE A 598 -8.05 23.63 8.20
N ASN A 599 -7.02 23.16 7.51
CA ASN A 599 -7.15 22.57 6.17
C ASN A 599 -7.73 21.15 6.18
N ASN A 600 -7.50 20.38 7.25
CA ASN A 600 -7.92 18.98 7.34
C ASN A 600 -9.32 18.80 7.94
N ILE A 601 -9.94 19.85 8.45
CA ILE A 601 -11.29 19.79 9.02
C ILE A 601 -12.34 19.96 7.92
N ASP A 602 -13.28 19.04 7.87
CA ASP A 602 -14.49 19.18 7.05
C ASP A 602 -15.40 20.27 7.66
N ALA A 603 -15.29 21.45 7.10
CA ALA A 603 -16.02 22.63 7.58
C ALA A 603 -17.55 22.52 7.46
N GLU A 604 -18.07 21.67 6.58
CA GLU A 604 -19.51 21.45 6.39
C GLU A 604 -20.09 20.47 7.42
N ARG A 605 -19.27 19.51 7.89
CA ARG A 605 -19.71 18.42 8.76
C ARG A 605 -19.24 18.53 10.19
N SER A 606 -18.29 19.42 10.48
CA SER A 606 -17.69 19.56 11.80
C SER A 606 -17.83 20.96 12.38
N VAL A 607 -17.81 21.03 13.71
CA VAL A 607 -17.62 22.25 14.51
C VAL A 607 -16.23 22.17 15.13
N LEU A 608 -15.36 23.11 14.83
CA LEU A 608 -14.04 23.18 15.45
C LEU A 608 -14.11 23.88 16.80
N PHE A 609 -13.72 23.21 17.86
CA PHE A 609 -13.60 23.76 19.21
C PHE A 609 -12.14 23.83 19.64
N LEU A 610 -11.65 25.07 19.80
CA LEU A 610 -10.31 25.33 20.33
C LEU A 610 -10.39 25.69 21.80
N ASP A 611 -9.83 24.84 22.67
CA ASP A 611 -9.81 25.10 24.11
C ASP A 611 -8.52 25.81 24.52
N GLU A 612 -8.62 26.62 25.59
CA GLU A 612 -7.52 27.38 26.21
C GLU A 612 -6.76 28.26 25.17
N VAL A 613 -7.51 28.99 24.33
CA VAL A 613 -6.91 29.85 23.29
C VAL A 613 -6.12 31.04 23.83
N ASP A 614 -6.22 31.32 25.12
CA ASP A 614 -5.46 32.38 25.79
C ASP A 614 -3.94 32.24 25.64
N SER A 615 -3.43 31.04 25.44
CA SER A 615 -2.00 30.80 25.21
C SER A 615 -1.53 31.29 23.83
N LEU A 616 -2.39 31.19 22.79
CA LEU A 616 -2.08 31.60 21.40
C LEU A 616 -2.66 32.96 21.02
N LEU A 617 -3.70 33.48 21.68
CA LEU A 617 -4.34 34.77 21.35
C LEU A 617 -3.97 35.87 22.33
N ARG A 618 -2.80 35.81 22.98
CA ARG A 618 -2.30 36.88 23.86
C ARG A 618 -2.11 38.19 23.12
N ASP A 619 -2.23 39.30 23.85
CA ASP A 619 -1.99 40.63 23.32
C ASP A 619 -0.54 40.73 22.79
N ARG A 620 -0.40 40.99 21.50
CA ARG A 620 0.88 41.12 20.79
C ARG A 620 1.80 42.19 21.37
N ARG A 621 1.25 43.15 22.11
CA ARG A 621 2.03 44.19 22.80
C ARG A 621 2.84 43.64 23.97
N GLN A 622 2.47 42.45 24.48
CA GLN A 622 3.14 41.76 25.59
C GLN A 622 4.06 40.64 25.09
N ALA A 623 4.14 40.42 23.77
CA ALA A 623 5.01 39.42 23.17
C ALA A 623 6.50 39.72 23.46
N ARG A 624 7.21 38.75 23.97
CA ARG A 624 8.66 38.87 24.26
C ARG A 624 9.51 38.49 23.05
N HIS A 625 8.99 37.68 22.14
CA HIS A 625 9.68 37.16 20.97
C HIS A 625 8.86 37.38 19.70
N SER A 626 9.52 37.60 18.57
CA SER A 626 8.87 37.82 17.25
C SER A 626 8.02 36.65 16.79
N TRP A 627 8.41 35.41 17.13
CA TRP A 627 7.68 34.20 16.74
C TRP A 627 6.31 34.09 17.47
N GLU A 628 6.16 34.62 18.67
CA GLU A 628 4.85 34.69 19.36
C GLU A 628 3.85 35.56 18.56
N THR A 629 4.32 36.69 18.03
CA THR A 629 3.50 37.54 17.17
C THR A 629 3.12 36.85 15.87
N THR A 630 4.01 36.04 15.29
CA THR A 630 3.75 35.31 14.05
C THR A 630 2.67 34.22 14.27
N GLN A 631 2.73 33.50 15.39
CA GLN A 631 1.73 32.49 15.76
C GLN A 631 0.34 33.12 15.95
N VAL A 632 0.25 34.25 16.64
CA VAL A 632 -1.01 35.00 16.81
C VAL A 632 -1.56 35.39 15.43
N ASN A 633 -0.72 35.94 14.54
CA ASN A 633 -1.14 36.37 13.22
C ASN A 633 -1.64 35.20 12.37
N GLU A 634 -0.94 34.06 12.39
CA GLU A 634 -1.34 32.86 11.68
C GLU A 634 -2.71 32.38 12.15
N LEU A 635 -2.90 32.22 13.47
CA LEU A 635 -4.19 31.82 14.01
C LEU A 635 -5.31 32.80 13.62
N LEU A 636 -5.05 34.10 13.68
CA LEU A 636 -6.02 35.14 13.29
C LEU A 636 -6.40 35.03 11.80
N GLN A 637 -5.44 34.72 10.95
CA GLN A 637 -5.68 34.51 9.53
C GLN A 637 -6.51 33.25 9.28
N GLN A 638 -6.19 32.16 9.96
CA GLN A 638 -6.95 30.92 9.88
C GLN A 638 -8.40 31.10 10.37
N ILE A 639 -8.61 31.80 11.49
CA ILE A 639 -9.96 32.13 12.02
C ILE A 639 -10.77 32.93 10.98
N GLU A 640 -10.13 33.88 10.32
CA GLU A 640 -10.80 34.76 9.34
C GLU A 640 -11.24 34.02 8.07
N HIS A 641 -10.42 33.08 7.61
CA HIS A 641 -10.67 32.35 6.35
C HIS A 641 -11.43 31.03 6.54
N PHE A 642 -11.64 30.59 7.79
CA PHE A 642 -12.33 29.32 8.03
C PHE A 642 -13.80 29.38 7.61
N PRO A 643 -14.22 28.51 6.66
CA PRO A 643 -15.57 28.56 6.09
C PRO A 643 -16.63 27.88 6.96
N GLY A 644 -16.24 27.23 8.06
CA GLY A 644 -17.11 26.45 8.95
C GLY A 644 -17.51 27.15 10.23
N ILE A 645 -17.92 26.36 11.20
CA ILE A 645 -18.25 26.84 12.55
C ILE A 645 -17.04 26.62 13.47
N LEU A 646 -16.57 27.72 14.06
CA LEU A 646 -15.45 27.76 14.98
C LEU A 646 -15.91 28.26 16.36
N ILE A 647 -15.53 27.55 17.40
CA ILE A 647 -15.72 27.95 18.79
C ILE A 647 -14.35 28.02 19.46
N ALA A 648 -13.99 29.18 19.99
CA ALA A 648 -12.78 29.35 20.79
C ALA A 648 -13.16 29.54 22.25
N ALA A 649 -12.56 28.78 23.18
CA ALA A 649 -12.83 28.89 24.60
C ALA A 649 -11.61 29.43 25.34
N THR A 650 -11.87 30.37 26.29
CA THR A 650 -10.85 30.95 27.18
C THR A 650 -11.37 31.15 28.58
N ASN A 651 -10.50 31.10 29.56
CA ASN A 651 -10.79 31.44 30.93
C ASN A 651 -10.50 32.93 31.25
N LEU A 652 -9.70 33.60 30.41
CA LEU A 652 -9.20 34.96 30.59
C LEU A 652 -9.55 35.83 29.41
N MET A 653 -10.48 36.77 29.57
CA MET A 653 -10.87 37.71 28.50
C MET A 653 -9.90 38.87 28.36
N ASP A 654 -9.40 39.39 29.50
CA ASP A 654 -8.61 40.63 29.56
C ASP A 654 -7.20 40.52 28.96
N GLY A 655 -6.70 39.30 28.77
CA GLY A 655 -5.41 39.02 28.12
C GLY A 655 -5.44 38.82 26.65
N LEU A 656 -6.60 38.81 26.01
CA LEU A 656 -6.74 38.51 24.56
C LEU A 656 -6.43 39.72 23.68
N ASP A 657 -5.84 39.49 22.54
CA ASP A 657 -5.61 40.51 21.53
C ASP A 657 -6.91 41.13 21.03
N ALA A 658 -7.00 42.46 21.04
CA ALA A 658 -8.20 43.18 20.62
C ALA A 658 -8.59 42.93 19.14
N ALA A 659 -7.62 42.63 18.28
CA ALA A 659 -7.87 42.25 16.90
C ALA A 659 -8.48 40.84 16.79
N ALA A 660 -8.14 39.93 17.71
CA ALA A 660 -8.77 38.62 17.81
C ALA A 660 -10.26 38.72 18.16
N LEU A 661 -10.58 39.55 19.15
CA LEU A 661 -11.96 39.72 19.58
C LEU A 661 -12.89 40.27 18.50
N ARG A 662 -12.38 41.08 17.55
CA ARG A 662 -13.17 41.62 16.43
C ARG A 662 -13.52 40.56 15.39
N ARG A 663 -12.84 39.44 15.35
CA ARG A 663 -13.05 38.35 14.37
C ARG A 663 -14.13 37.36 14.78
N PHE A 664 -14.54 37.39 16.05
CA PHE A 664 -15.64 36.57 16.53
C PHE A 664 -16.99 37.27 16.35
N ASP A 665 -17.94 36.56 15.74
CA ASP A 665 -19.30 37.03 15.50
C ASP A 665 -20.08 37.10 16.82
N PHE A 666 -19.92 36.11 17.68
CA PHE A 666 -20.54 36.05 18.98
C PHE A 666 -19.49 35.91 20.07
N LYS A 667 -19.68 36.68 21.18
CA LYS A 667 -18.86 36.62 22.39
C LYS A 667 -19.76 36.29 23.55
N LEU A 668 -19.71 35.01 24.00
CA LEU A 668 -20.61 34.49 25.02
C LEU A 668 -19.90 34.46 26.38
N HIS A 669 -20.40 35.26 27.29
CA HIS A 669 -19.86 35.30 28.65
C HIS A 669 -20.58 34.30 29.53
N PHE A 670 -19.85 33.26 29.93
CA PHE A 670 -20.29 32.25 30.85
C PHE A 670 -20.04 32.74 32.28
N ARG A 671 -21.11 32.89 33.07
CA ARG A 671 -21.06 33.33 34.43
C ARG A 671 -21.26 32.18 35.44
N PRO A 672 -20.85 32.34 36.69
CA PRO A 672 -21.28 31.46 37.76
C PRO A 672 -22.80 31.32 37.82
N LEU A 673 -23.28 30.25 38.41
CA LEU A 673 -24.70 29.96 38.55
C LEU A 673 -25.46 31.12 39.18
N ALA A 674 -26.63 31.47 38.68
CA ALA A 674 -27.54 32.38 39.35
C ALA A 674 -28.12 31.74 40.63
N PRO A 675 -28.50 32.52 41.65
CA PRO A 675 -29.01 31.97 42.90
C PRO A 675 -30.14 30.96 42.75
N ALA A 676 -31.05 31.19 41.80
CA ALA A 676 -32.12 30.24 41.48
C ALA A 676 -31.62 28.94 40.88
N GLN A 677 -30.63 29.02 40.01
CA GLN A 677 -29.98 27.87 39.37
C GLN A 677 -29.18 27.05 40.40
N CYS A 678 -28.48 27.71 41.33
CA CYS A 678 -27.81 27.05 42.46
C CYS A 678 -28.76 26.21 43.28
N LEU A 679 -29.92 26.78 43.66
CA LEU A 679 -30.94 26.06 44.44
C LEU A 679 -31.48 24.87 43.67
N ALA A 680 -31.82 25.06 42.40
CA ALA A 680 -32.36 23.97 41.57
C ALA A 680 -31.35 22.84 41.37
N LEU A 681 -30.06 23.14 41.09
CA LEU A 681 -29.02 22.14 40.93
C LEU A 681 -28.71 21.42 42.26
N PHE A 682 -28.71 22.13 43.38
CA PHE A 682 -28.56 21.56 44.74
C PHE A 682 -29.72 20.61 45.06
N ALA A 683 -30.94 20.97 44.74
CA ALA A 683 -32.12 20.11 44.94
C ALA A 683 -31.97 18.80 44.15
N ARG A 684 -31.54 18.90 42.91
CA ARG A 684 -31.31 17.74 42.01
C ARG A 684 -30.22 16.81 42.56
N GLU A 685 -29.05 17.36 42.86
CA GLU A 685 -27.85 16.55 43.16
C GLU A 685 -27.77 16.07 44.63
N ALA A 686 -28.26 16.87 45.58
CA ALA A 686 -28.21 16.55 46.99
C ALA A 686 -29.48 15.91 47.57
N LEU A 687 -30.66 16.20 46.94
CA LEU A 687 -31.95 15.71 47.44
C LEU A 687 -32.61 14.68 46.49
N GLY A 688 -32.07 14.50 45.32
CA GLY A 688 -32.60 13.63 44.26
C GLY A 688 -33.56 14.32 43.31
N ALA A 689 -33.71 13.80 42.10
CA ALA A 689 -34.45 14.43 41.00
C ALA A 689 -35.96 14.69 41.27
N ALA A 690 -36.54 14.05 42.24
CA ALA A 690 -37.94 14.22 42.63
C ALA A 690 -38.24 15.46 43.51
N HIS A 691 -37.21 16.16 44.00
CA HIS A 691 -37.37 17.25 44.92
C HIS A 691 -37.30 18.62 44.23
N ALA A 692 -38.29 19.50 44.47
CA ALA A 692 -38.26 20.87 44.04
C ALA A 692 -37.34 21.73 44.91
N ALA A 693 -36.86 22.86 44.40
CA ALA A 693 -36.00 23.79 45.13
C ALA A 693 -36.66 24.28 46.49
N GLU A 694 -37.96 24.22 46.59
CA GLU A 694 -38.74 24.55 47.80
C GLU A 694 -38.55 23.53 48.94
N ALA A 695 -38.06 22.31 48.64
CA ALA A 695 -37.79 21.29 49.65
C ALA A 695 -36.45 21.52 50.41
N ILE A 696 -35.66 22.51 50.04
CA ILE A 696 -34.37 22.81 50.67
C ILE A 696 -34.63 23.52 52.01
N PRO A 697 -34.08 23.06 53.14
CA PRO A 697 -34.19 23.73 54.41
C PRO A 697 -33.74 25.21 54.33
N PRO A 698 -34.49 26.17 54.92
CA PRO A 698 -34.21 27.60 54.75
C PRO A 698 -32.81 28.03 55.18
N LEU A 699 -32.23 27.38 56.13
CA LEU A 699 -30.85 27.60 56.60
C LEU A 699 -29.81 27.20 55.54
N LEU A 700 -30.01 26.06 54.85
CA LEU A 700 -29.14 25.61 53.79
C LEU A 700 -29.29 26.48 52.55
N ALA A 701 -30.54 26.88 52.21
CA ALA A 701 -30.81 27.79 51.11
C ALA A 701 -30.10 29.15 51.27
N ARG A 702 -30.14 29.74 52.45
CA ARG A 702 -29.44 31.02 52.77
C ARG A 702 -27.91 30.87 52.62
N LYS A 703 -27.34 29.79 53.16
CA LYS A 703 -25.91 29.53 53.04
C LYS A 703 -25.47 29.26 51.55
N LEU A 704 -26.29 28.56 50.81
CA LEU A 704 -26.01 28.31 49.37
C LEU A 704 -26.06 29.60 48.56
N GLN A 705 -27.04 30.46 48.84
CA GLN A 705 -27.18 31.77 48.17
C GLN A 705 -26.06 32.76 48.52
N SER A 706 -25.37 32.59 49.66
CA SER A 706 -24.20 33.38 50.01
C SER A 706 -22.91 33.00 49.28
N LEU A 707 -22.91 31.92 48.50
CA LEU A 707 -21.76 31.46 47.72
C LEU A 707 -21.80 32.09 46.32
N GLU A 708 -20.97 33.12 46.08
CA GLU A 708 -21.05 33.96 44.88
C GLU A 708 -20.43 33.38 43.61
N HIS A 709 -19.58 32.37 43.73
CA HIS A 709 -18.77 31.86 42.55
C HIS A 709 -19.01 30.41 42.25
N LEU A 710 -20.15 29.84 42.61
CA LEU A 710 -20.50 28.47 42.32
C LEU A 710 -20.72 28.25 40.79
N THR A 711 -20.13 27.20 40.29
CA THR A 711 -20.26 26.76 38.91
C THR A 711 -20.80 25.33 38.85
N PRO A 712 -21.39 24.89 37.72
CA PRO A 712 -21.79 23.49 37.56
C PRO A 712 -20.66 22.50 37.79
N GLY A 713 -19.41 22.88 37.44
CA GLY A 713 -18.23 22.07 37.71
C GLY A 713 -17.94 21.78 39.16
N ASP A 714 -18.31 22.68 40.11
CA ASP A 714 -18.15 22.44 41.54
C ASP A 714 -19.10 21.34 42.01
N PHE A 715 -20.33 21.37 41.53
CA PHE A 715 -21.31 20.32 41.81
C PHE A 715 -20.83 18.97 41.25
N ALA A 716 -20.35 18.96 40.00
CA ALA A 716 -19.81 17.76 39.38
C ALA A 716 -18.59 17.19 40.17
N ASN A 717 -17.73 18.04 40.72
CA ASN A 717 -16.62 17.62 41.57
C ASN A 717 -17.12 16.94 42.86
N VAL A 718 -18.11 17.53 43.56
CA VAL A 718 -18.68 16.94 44.79
C VAL A 718 -19.40 15.62 44.47
N VAL A 719 -20.16 15.54 43.40
CA VAL A 719 -20.78 14.28 42.93
C VAL A 719 -19.73 13.23 42.62
N ARG A 720 -18.62 13.61 41.96
CA ARG A 720 -17.49 12.70 41.70
C ARG A 720 -16.85 12.20 42.97
N GLN A 721 -16.63 13.07 43.97
CA GLN A 721 -16.12 12.68 45.27
C GLN A 721 -17.06 11.68 45.99
N ARG A 722 -18.39 11.93 45.96
CA ARG A 722 -19.40 11.01 46.46
C ARG A 722 -19.31 9.63 45.82
N ASN A 723 -19.24 9.58 44.47
CA ASN A 723 -19.20 8.34 43.75
C ASN A 723 -17.86 7.58 43.91
N LEU A 724 -16.74 8.30 44.08
CA LEU A 724 -15.41 7.67 44.30
C LEU A 724 -15.30 7.05 45.69
N LEU A 725 -15.98 7.62 46.68
CA LEU A 725 -15.95 7.15 48.06
C LEU A 725 -17.11 6.18 48.37
N ASP A 726 -18.00 5.98 47.39
CA ASP A 726 -19.24 5.18 47.55
C ASP A 726 -20.05 5.59 48.81
N GLU A 727 -20.17 6.91 49.02
CA GLU A 727 -20.80 7.49 50.19
C GLU A 727 -22.18 8.08 49.83
N GLU A 728 -23.19 7.89 50.70
CA GLU A 728 -24.41 8.70 50.69
C GLU A 728 -24.15 9.98 51.45
N LEU A 729 -24.17 11.13 50.75
CA LEU A 729 -23.95 12.44 51.40
C LEU A 729 -25.24 13.06 51.87
N ALA A 730 -25.32 13.37 53.17
CA ALA A 730 -26.38 14.23 53.67
C ALA A 730 -26.31 15.64 53.03
N PRO A 731 -27.43 16.35 52.84
CA PRO A 731 -27.44 17.68 52.20
C PRO A 731 -26.52 18.71 52.85
N GLU A 732 -26.35 18.68 54.19
CA GLU A 732 -25.44 19.51 54.94
C GLU A 732 -23.97 19.24 54.60
N GLU A 733 -23.63 17.97 54.44
CA GLU A 733 -22.27 17.56 54.08
C GLU A 733 -21.97 17.90 52.63
N PHE A 734 -22.95 17.72 51.71
CA PHE A 734 -22.83 18.13 50.32
C PHE A 734 -22.53 19.63 50.23
N LEU A 735 -23.28 20.47 50.96
CA LEU A 735 -23.04 21.91 51.03
C LEU A 735 -21.66 22.25 51.61
N ARG A 736 -21.22 21.52 52.65
CA ARG A 736 -19.88 21.73 53.22
C ARG A 736 -18.76 21.48 52.20
N ARG A 737 -18.89 20.45 51.41
CA ARG A 737 -17.94 20.17 50.31
C ARG A 737 -17.97 21.26 49.23
N LEU A 738 -19.15 21.73 48.82
CA LEU A 738 -19.26 22.88 47.89
C LEU A 738 -18.59 24.15 48.45
N MET A 739 -18.78 24.45 49.76
CA MET A 739 -18.09 25.58 50.42
C MET A 739 -16.55 25.41 50.38
N THR A 740 -16.07 24.20 50.46
CA THR A 740 -14.63 23.90 50.36
C THR A 740 -14.12 24.18 48.94
N GLU A 741 -14.84 23.76 47.91
CA GLU A 741 -14.49 24.06 46.50
C GLU A 741 -14.44 25.58 46.24
N CYS A 742 -15.40 26.36 46.75
CA CYS A 742 -15.39 27.82 46.66
C CYS A 742 -14.15 28.44 47.31
N ARG A 743 -13.81 28.02 48.54
CA ARG A 743 -12.61 28.51 49.23
C ARG A 743 -11.31 28.25 48.51
N TRP A 744 -11.19 27.14 47.81
CA TRP A 744 -10.02 26.86 46.97
C TRP A 744 -9.90 27.86 45.83
N LYS A 745 -11.00 28.25 45.19
CA LYS A 745 -11.02 29.25 44.10
C LYS A 745 -10.63 30.64 44.61
N GLU A 746 -11.13 31.07 45.76
CA GLU A 746 -10.77 32.37 46.37
C GLU A 746 -9.27 32.46 46.69
N ARG A 747 -8.68 31.38 47.19
CA ARG A 747 -7.23 31.32 47.46
C ARG A 747 -6.39 31.35 46.19
N SER A 748 -6.85 30.70 45.13
CA SER A 748 -6.14 30.70 43.82
C SER A 748 -6.23 32.06 43.14
N GLY A 749 -7.34 32.80 43.29
CA GLY A 749 -7.49 34.15 42.77
C GLY A 749 -6.68 35.20 43.55
N ALA A 750 -6.51 35.04 44.83
CA ALA A 750 -5.72 35.95 45.66
C ALA A 750 -4.21 35.85 45.45
N THR A 751 -3.71 34.70 44.97
CA THR A 751 -2.27 34.51 44.64
C THR A 751 -1.87 35.12 43.30
N VAL A 752 -2.78 35.33 42.38
CA VAL A 752 -2.50 35.98 41.06
C VAL A 752 -2.44 37.52 41.22
N GLY A 753 -3.13 38.13 42.21
CA GLY A 753 -3.08 39.56 42.47
C GLY A 753 -1.90 40.04 43.34
N ALA A 754 -1.10 39.14 43.90
CA ALA A 754 0.03 39.50 44.80
C ALA A 754 1.39 39.65 44.12
N TYR A 755 1.47 39.50 42.80
CA TYR A 755 2.69 39.72 41.99
C TYR A 755 2.63 40.99 41.11
N GLU A 756 1.63 41.85 41.29
CA GLU A 756 1.53 43.15 40.63
C GLU A 756 1.61 44.32 41.65
N THR A 757 2.61 44.33 42.54
CA THR A 757 3.05 45.55 43.24
C THR A 757 4.59 45.64 43.16
#